data_a9cee0cdfb9c76f1478c2c0193babaf2
#
_entry.id   a9cee0cdfb9c76f1478c2c0193babaf2
#
_cell.length_a   1.000
_cell.length_b   1.000
_cell.length_c   1.000
_cell.angle_alpha   90.00
_cell.angle_beta   90.00
_cell.angle_gamma   90.00
#
_symmetry.space_group_name_H-M   'P 1'
#
loop_
_entity.id
_entity.type
_entity.pdbx_description
1 polymer ?
#
loop_
_entity_poly.entity_id
_entity_poly.type
_entity_poly.pdbx_seq_one_letter_code
_entity_poly.pdbx_strand_id
1 'polypeptide(L)'
;MLFRSRWVFFRREFCLGSDPVSAKLSITADSRYLLYVNGARIGRGPPRSAAHVRLYDTYDLGSVLKEGTNVIAALVHVYGRDTAWYEIGQRYPRSIFGDGGLWVEADVVLAGETFTILSDADWKCLTSDAWRADAPVAGWGQGSIEDVDGRRLPEDWTRAGFDDSEWTAAREMVWEGIEYERAMGWGPHEAFPTIKASDLPELLQEVNYPVHLEGIYAVTPDDTKDVDRRIFEETLSPAQAAACENATALLIEGDTTLIRTVGDEDTSILVDFGLIHTGYPFVEFFAEGGEIIELAASEKIAGDYQEPRPDLPRIERRTHLDCAQIFRYRARPGLQLYEKFDWTAVRYLQLTVRNAPKGISVRRLGSVRTAYPAGEAGRFACSDPFFNELWRIGRYTALQCTHDAWCDGPGREKRQWVGDGLVHYLVNVAAFGCGTNAVDRQFLRAAADAQRPDGLLQMFAPGDHHRDGVAIADFPLHWICAAEQYLQYTGDIDFVATLFPAVQKALQWYEPHRDGDGLVVNPPLWRFIEWAALDRSGASAAMNGLYLLALQAAGRIAESLEYGHARSTYAREAKRVTSALQNRMWDPSRQLYADASDPATGRLSKRYSQQTNALMVLAGVAPEALQNGILSRITQPEHTRVSPLPPVVTGDADFDEDRHIVRANTYFAHFLYDALMKAGRCQQALQFMRDNLGPMLSAGAETLWESYDPSASLCHAFSASPVYHLSSGVLGVRPISPGFRTFSVCPLVGDLDWAEGTFPTPSGGIDVSWKLDGDQLDISIASPEVLTGTLEAPEGWILETGGGAFRQASQARLIRRR
;
A
#
# COMPACT_ATOMS: atom_id res chain seq x y z
N MET A 1 13.53 -6.80 -28.76
CA MET A 1 12.13 -7.25 -28.86
C MET A 1 11.34 -6.48 -27.82
N LEU A 2 10.38 -5.68 -28.23
CA LEU A 2 9.45 -5.05 -27.29
C LEU A 2 8.57 -6.17 -26.74
N PHE A 3 8.60 -6.37 -25.41
CA PHE A 3 7.73 -7.34 -24.78
C PHE A 3 6.30 -6.81 -24.86
N ARG A 4 5.41 -7.61 -25.42
CA ARG A 4 4.00 -7.30 -25.55
C ARG A 4 3.24 -8.04 -24.46
N SER A 5 2.25 -7.39 -23.88
CA SER A 5 1.27 -8.05 -23.02
C SER A 5 0.66 -9.26 -23.75
N ARG A 6 0.56 -10.38 -23.07
CA ARG A 6 -0.03 -11.61 -23.62
C ARG A 6 -1.00 -12.22 -22.62
N TRP A 7 -2.01 -12.88 -23.15
CA TRP A 7 -3.01 -13.59 -22.39
C TRP A 7 -3.07 -15.03 -22.85
N VAL A 8 -3.00 -15.98 -21.92
CA VAL A 8 -2.94 -17.39 -22.24
C VAL A 8 -3.98 -18.13 -21.41
N PHE A 9 -4.84 -18.82 -22.07
CA PHE A 9 -5.76 -19.78 -21.46
C PHE A 9 -5.08 -21.11 -21.29
N PHE A 10 -5.18 -21.72 -20.11
CA PHE A 10 -4.75 -23.08 -19.81
C PHE A 10 -5.94 -23.84 -19.27
N ARG A 11 -6.09 -25.10 -19.70
CA ARG A 11 -7.09 -25.99 -19.13
C ARG A 11 -6.61 -27.46 -19.11
N ARG A 12 -7.08 -28.18 -18.12
CA ARG A 12 -6.92 -29.64 -18.03
C ARG A 12 -8.24 -30.26 -17.62
N GLU A 13 -8.76 -31.18 -18.45
CA GLU A 13 -9.89 -32.02 -18.15
C GLU A 13 -9.39 -33.37 -17.65
N PHE A 14 -10.01 -33.92 -16.58
CA PHE A 14 -9.64 -35.16 -15.98
C PHE A 14 -10.86 -35.83 -15.32
N CYS A 15 -10.79 -37.16 -15.05
CA CYS A 15 -11.88 -37.91 -14.45
C CYS A 15 -11.47 -38.51 -13.11
N LEU A 16 -12.32 -38.35 -12.10
CA LEU A 16 -12.17 -38.94 -10.79
C LEU A 16 -13.13 -40.12 -10.64
N GLY A 17 -12.64 -41.23 -10.07
CA GLY A 17 -13.41 -42.47 -9.87
C GLY A 17 -14.38 -42.42 -8.69
N SER A 18 -14.23 -41.41 -7.83
CA SER A 18 -15.13 -41.13 -6.69
C SER A 18 -14.98 -39.67 -6.25
N ASP A 19 -15.88 -39.21 -5.41
CA ASP A 19 -15.69 -37.90 -4.77
C ASP A 19 -14.42 -37.83 -3.93
N PRO A 20 -13.68 -36.72 -3.93
CA PRO A 20 -12.44 -36.58 -3.16
C PRO A 20 -12.71 -36.54 -1.65
N VAL A 21 -11.84 -37.19 -0.88
CA VAL A 21 -11.78 -37.09 0.58
C VAL A 21 -11.14 -35.73 0.97
N SER A 22 -10.14 -35.30 0.21
CA SER A 22 -9.53 -33.98 0.28
C SER A 22 -8.85 -33.65 -1.05
N ALA A 23 -8.71 -32.38 -1.37
CA ALA A 23 -8.00 -31.96 -2.57
C ALA A 23 -7.30 -30.63 -2.31
N LYS A 24 -5.99 -30.58 -2.53
CA LYS A 24 -5.17 -29.38 -2.33
C LYS A 24 -4.48 -29.04 -3.65
N LEU A 25 -4.63 -27.78 -4.10
CA LEU A 25 -3.97 -27.27 -5.30
C LEU A 25 -3.03 -26.14 -4.93
N SER A 26 -1.79 -26.23 -5.37
CA SER A 26 -0.79 -25.16 -5.31
C SER A 26 -0.58 -24.60 -6.71
N ILE A 27 -0.52 -23.25 -6.85
CA ILE A 27 -0.45 -22.59 -8.16
C ILE A 27 0.36 -21.29 -8.09
N THR A 28 1.17 -21.07 -9.10
CA THR A 28 1.77 -19.75 -9.40
C THR A 28 1.87 -19.54 -10.91
N ALA A 29 2.09 -18.30 -11.32
CA ALA A 29 2.24 -17.96 -12.74
C ALA A 29 3.32 -16.88 -12.96
N ASP A 30 3.82 -16.83 -14.17
CA ASP A 30 4.61 -15.73 -14.68
C ASP A 30 3.79 -15.02 -15.78
N SER A 31 3.02 -13.94 -15.52
CA SER A 31 3.05 -13.07 -14.33
C SER A 31 1.93 -13.35 -13.33
N ARG A 32 0.64 -13.24 -13.72
CA ARG A 32 -0.52 -13.39 -12.82
C ARG A 32 -1.60 -14.28 -13.43
N TYR A 33 -2.44 -14.87 -12.58
CA TYR A 33 -3.49 -15.80 -13.01
C TYR A 33 -4.86 -15.49 -12.41
N LEU A 34 -5.91 -15.97 -13.11
CA LEU A 34 -7.24 -16.27 -12.56
C LEU A 34 -7.42 -17.79 -12.63
N LEU A 35 -7.78 -18.41 -11.51
CA LEU A 35 -8.00 -19.86 -11.39
C LEU A 35 -9.49 -20.18 -11.40
N TYR A 36 -9.87 -21.17 -12.17
CA TYR A 36 -11.22 -21.72 -12.27
C TYR A 36 -11.22 -23.23 -12.08
N VAL A 37 -12.26 -23.73 -11.42
CA VAL A 37 -12.53 -25.18 -11.31
C VAL A 37 -14.00 -25.42 -11.61
N ASN A 38 -14.30 -26.29 -12.56
CA ASN A 38 -15.65 -26.64 -12.97
C ASN A 38 -16.58 -25.43 -13.29
N GLY A 39 -16.00 -24.37 -13.85
CA GLY A 39 -16.70 -23.12 -14.20
C GLY A 39 -16.78 -22.10 -13.06
N ALA A 40 -16.43 -22.46 -11.84
CA ALA A 40 -16.37 -21.54 -10.71
C ALA A 40 -14.99 -20.87 -10.63
N ARG A 41 -14.95 -19.55 -10.39
CA ARG A 41 -13.71 -18.85 -10.07
C ARG A 41 -13.29 -19.21 -8.64
N ILE A 42 -12.07 -19.72 -8.48
CA ILE A 42 -11.52 -20.15 -7.20
C ILE A 42 -10.65 -19.06 -6.59
N GLY A 43 -9.80 -18.41 -7.39
CA GLY A 43 -8.90 -17.40 -6.87
C GLY A 43 -8.14 -16.67 -7.96
N ARG A 44 -7.27 -15.78 -7.51
CA ARG A 44 -6.37 -14.99 -8.36
C ARG A 44 -5.05 -14.73 -7.64
N GLY A 45 -3.96 -14.75 -8.37
CA GLY A 45 -2.62 -14.56 -7.85
C GLY A 45 -1.58 -14.51 -8.96
N PRO A 46 -0.33 -14.83 -8.67
CA PRO A 46 0.23 -15.01 -7.33
C PRO A 46 0.37 -13.69 -6.58
N PRO A 47 0.65 -13.72 -5.26
CA PRO A 47 1.02 -12.52 -4.52
C PRO A 47 2.33 -11.93 -5.02
N ARG A 48 2.53 -10.65 -4.75
CA ARG A 48 3.77 -9.95 -5.12
C ARG A 48 4.98 -10.58 -4.46
N SER A 49 6.04 -10.77 -5.23
CA SER A 49 7.29 -11.34 -4.77
C SER A 49 8.47 -10.87 -5.61
N ALA A 50 9.68 -10.94 -5.05
CA ALA A 50 10.90 -10.67 -5.82
C ALA A 50 11.05 -11.67 -6.97
N ALA A 51 11.68 -11.23 -8.05
CA ALA A 51 11.79 -12.01 -9.29
C ALA A 51 12.42 -13.40 -9.11
N HIS A 52 13.37 -13.54 -8.19
CA HIS A 52 14.09 -14.80 -7.92
C HIS A 52 13.42 -15.68 -6.86
N VAL A 53 12.32 -15.21 -6.23
CA VAL A 53 11.53 -15.95 -5.26
C VAL A 53 10.08 -15.80 -5.63
N ARG A 54 9.49 -16.81 -6.30
CA ARG A 54 8.06 -16.80 -6.63
C ARG A 54 7.26 -17.37 -5.48
N LEU A 55 6.21 -16.65 -5.10
CA LEU A 55 5.21 -17.17 -4.18
C LEU A 55 4.17 -17.97 -4.95
N TYR A 56 3.67 -19.05 -4.35
CA TYR A 56 2.51 -19.77 -4.83
C TYR A 56 1.37 -19.74 -3.81
N ASP A 57 0.15 -19.68 -4.33
CA ASP A 57 -1.06 -19.80 -3.54
C ASP A 57 -1.46 -21.26 -3.39
N THR A 58 -2.23 -21.55 -2.35
CA THR A 58 -2.78 -22.88 -2.10
C THR A 58 -4.27 -22.78 -1.87
N TYR A 59 -5.04 -23.63 -2.58
CA TYR A 59 -6.50 -23.69 -2.52
C TYR A 59 -6.98 -25.07 -2.12
N ASP A 60 -8.02 -25.12 -1.29
CA ASP A 60 -8.76 -26.33 -1.00
C ASP A 60 -9.85 -26.53 -2.06
N LEU A 61 -9.77 -27.61 -2.82
CA LEU A 61 -10.69 -27.96 -3.89
C LEU A 61 -11.67 -29.08 -3.49
N GLY A 62 -11.65 -29.55 -2.24
CA GLY A 62 -12.45 -30.69 -1.80
C GLY A 62 -13.95 -30.50 -1.99
N SER A 63 -14.45 -29.25 -1.94
CA SER A 63 -15.88 -28.95 -2.14
C SER A 63 -16.28 -28.68 -3.59
N VAL A 64 -15.33 -28.50 -4.50
CA VAL A 64 -15.59 -28.12 -5.90
C VAL A 64 -15.29 -29.23 -6.90
N LEU A 65 -14.41 -30.17 -6.56
CA LEU A 65 -14.20 -31.41 -7.33
C LEU A 65 -15.24 -32.44 -6.97
N LYS A 66 -15.56 -33.34 -7.92
CA LYS A 66 -16.61 -34.39 -7.77
C LYS A 66 -16.24 -35.63 -8.55
N GLU A 67 -16.89 -36.74 -8.26
CA GLU A 67 -16.85 -37.94 -9.11
C GLU A 67 -17.19 -37.59 -10.57
N GLY A 68 -16.51 -38.22 -11.50
CA GLY A 68 -16.65 -38.01 -12.95
C GLY A 68 -15.73 -36.94 -13.45
N THR A 69 -16.13 -36.26 -14.51
CA THR A 69 -15.32 -35.30 -15.25
C THR A 69 -15.20 -33.95 -14.49
N ASN A 70 -13.96 -33.50 -14.33
CA ASN A 70 -13.60 -32.21 -13.74
C ASN A 70 -12.69 -31.42 -14.65
N VAL A 71 -12.66 -30.10 -14.48
CA VAL A 71 -11.80 -29.16 -15.22
C VAL A 71 -11.12 -28.23 -14.25
N ILE A 72 -9.78 -28.14 -14.34
CA ILE A 72 -9.01 -27.03 -13.78
C ILE A 72 -8.58 -26.15 -14.95
N ALA A 73 -8.82 -24.85 -14.83
CA ALA A 73 -8.51 -23.90 -15.89
C ALA A 73 -7.90 -22.61 -15.30
N ALA A 74 -6.98 -21.99 -16.04
CA ALA A 74 -6.36 -20.75 -15.63
C ALA A 74 -6.25 -19.79 -16.82
N LEU A 75 -6.60 -18.50 -16.58
CA LEU A 75 -6.26 -17.41 -17.48
C LEU A 75 -5.01 -16.73 -16.92
N VAL A 76 -3.92 -16.76 -17.68
CA VAL A 76 -2.64 -16.15 -17.30
C VAL A 76 -2.44 -14.87 -18.09
N HIS A 77 -2.24 -13.77 -17.38
CA HIS A 77 -1.80 -12.49 -17.94
C HIS A 77 -0.29 -12.36 -17.80
N VAL A 78 0.41 -12.34 -18.92
CA VAL A 78 1.84 -12.07 -19.00
C VAL A 78 2.04 -10.59 -19.29
N TYR A 79 2.49 -9.83 -18.29
CA TYR A 79 2.65 -8.37 -18.45
C TYR A 79 3.68 -7.98 -19.51
N GLY A 80 4.71 -8.82 -19.71
CA GLY A 80 5.80 -8.54 -20.64
C GLY A 80 6.69 -7.37 -20.23
N ARG A 81 6.48 -6.81 -19.06
CA ARG A 81 7.21 -5.70 -18.45
C ARG A 81 7.14 -5.76 -16.93
N ASP A 82 8.04 -5.04 -16.27
CA ASP A 82 7.94 -4.81 -14.83
C ASP A 82 6.74 -3.91 -14.52
N THR A 83 6.03 -4.22 -13.44
CA THR A 83 4.89 -3.46 -12.93
C THR A 83 4.94 -3.39 -11.40
N ALA A 84 4.00 -2.69 -10.77
CA ALA A 84 3.84 -2.70 -9.32
C ALA A 84 3.53 -4.10 -8.74
N TRP A 85 3.06 -5.02 -9.55
CA TRP A 85 2.72 -6.40 -9.14
C TRP A 85 3.78 -7.44 -9.49
N TYR A 86 4.72 -7.11 -10.38
CA TYR A 86 5.55 -8.11 -11.02
C TYR A 86 6.90 -7.59 -11.45
N GLU A 87 7.96 -8.29 -11.09
CA GLU A 87 9.32 -8.10 -11.57
C GLU A 87 9.73 -9.24 -12.51
N ILE A 88 10.22 -8.88 -13.68
CA ILE A 88 10.75 -9.87 -14.64
C ILE A 88 12.06 -10.51 -14.14
N GLY A 89 12.80 -9.83 -13.26
CA GLY A 89 14.12 -10.29 -12.83
C GLY A 89 15.24 -9.94 -13.84
N GLN A 90 16.49 -10.25 -13.49
CA GLN A 90 17.60 -10.05 -14.40
C GLN A 90 17.51 -11.06 -15.55
N ARG A 91 17.42 -10.56 -16.77
CA ARG A 91 17.51 -11.39 -17.95
C ARG A 91 18.97 -11.64 -18.28
N TYR A 92 19.43 -12.83 -18.01
CA TYR A 92 20.53 -13.35 -18.78
C TYR A 92 20.03 -13.63 -20.20
N PRO A 93 20.90 -13.58 -21.23
CA PRO A 93 20.48 -13.75 -22.64
C PRO A 93 19.70 -15.04 -22.96
N ARG A 94 19.54 -15.94 -21.99
CA ARG A 94 18.91 -17.25 -22.12
C ARG A 94 17.97 -17.60 -20.96
N SER A 95 17.59 -16.58 -20.18
CA SER A 95 16.57 -16.75 -19.14
C SER A 95 15.19 -16.82 -19.76
N ILE A 96 14.36 -17.74 -19.30
CA ILE A 96 12.94 -17.84 -19.67
C ILE A 96 12.03 -17.00 -18.78
N PHE A 97 12.58 -16.28 -17.81
CA PHE A 97 11.82 -15.36 -16.95
C PHE A 97 11.15 -14.25 -17.76
N GLY A 98 9.88 -14.01 -17.46
CA GLY A 98 9.08 -13.00 -18.10
C GLY A 98 8.57 -13.41 -19.49
N ASP A 99 8.74 -14.65 -19.88
CA ASP A 99 8.17 -15.19 -21.13
C ASP A 99 6.76 -15.76 -20.94
N GLY A 100 6.30 -15.81 -19.69
CA GLY A 100 5.01 -16.37 -19.28
C GLY A 100 5.13 -17.86 -18.91
N GLY A 101 4.25 -18.32 -18.04
CA GLY A 101 4.21 -19.70 -17.61
C GLY A 101 3.20 -19.93 -16.49
N LEU A 102 2.82 -21.19 -16.32
CA LEU A 102 1.93 -21.64 -15.26
C LEU A 102 2.58 -22.83 -14.57
N TRP A 103 2.62 -22.80 -13.24
CA TRP A 103 2.99 -23.94 -12.41
C TRP A 103 1.79 -24.34 -11.55
N VAL A 104 1.43 -25.62 -11.60
CA VAL A 104 0.33 -26.22 -10.83
C VAL A 104 0.79 -27.57 -10.30
N GLU A 105 0.49 -27.81 -9.04
CA GLU A 105 0.58 -29.11 -8.40
C GLU A 105 -0.69 -29.31 -7.55
N ALA A 106 -1.42 -30.38 -7.80
CA ALA A 106 -2.61 -30.70 -7.03
C ALA A 106 -2.63 -32.16 -6.62
N ASP A 107 -2.83 -32.42 -5.33
CA ASP A 107 -3.04 -33.71 -4.76
C ASP A 107 -4.51 -33.90 -4.40
N VAL A 108 -5.15 -34.85 -5.05
CA VAL A 108 -6.55 -35.25 -4.84
C VAL A 108 -6.57 -36.62 -4.19
N VAL A 109 -6.93 -36.67 -2.92
CA VAL A 109 -7.01 -37.91 -2.14
C VAL A 109 -8.40 -38.51 -2.33
N LEU A 110 -8.45 -39.71 -2.89
CA LEU A 110 -9.65 -40.55 -3.04
C LEU A 110 -9.66 -41.65 -1.96
N ALA A 111 -10.75 -42.40 -1.89
CA ALA A 111 -10.86 -43.55 -0.97
C ALA A 111 -9.89 -44.69 -1.38
N GLY A 112 -8.65 -44.63 -0.94
CA GLY A 112 -7.63 -45.67 -1.17
C GLY A 112 -6.50 -45.31 -2.13
N GLU A 113 -6.52 -44.16 -2.80
CA GLU A 113 -5.47 -43.71 -3.70
C GLU A 113 -5.35 -42.16 -3.71
N THR A 114 -4.22 -41.67 -4.17
CA THR A 114 -4.02 -40.25 -4.44
C THR A 114 -3.83 -40.05 -5.92
N PHE A 115 -4.57 -39.11 -6.48
CA PHE A 115 -4.45 -38.66 -7.86
C PHE A 115 -3.74 -37.30 -7.89
N THR A 116 -2.58 -37.25 -8.54
CA THR A 116 -1.77 -36.03 -8.62
C THR A 116 -1.89 -35.39 -10.00
N ILE A 117 -2.13 -34.08 -10.04
CA ILE A 117 -2.16 -33.27 -11.25
C ILE A 117 -0.95 -32.35 -11.23
N LEU A 118 -0.15 -32.41 -12.28
CA LEU A 118 1.03 -31.54 -12.47
C LEU A 118 0.84 -30.63 -13.67
N SER A 119 1.59 -29.57 -13.75
CA SER A 119 1.69 -28.73 -14.96
C SER A 119 2.61 -29.41 -15.96
N ASP A 120 2.03 -30.29 -16.76
CA ASP A 120 2.66 -31.14 -17.77
C ASP A 120 2.03 -30.96 -19.16
N ALA A 121 2.43 -31.79 -20.12
CA ALA A 121 1.94 -31.76 -21.49
C ALA A 121 0.46 -32.20 -21.67
N ASP A 122 -0.17 -32.75 -20.64
CA ASP A 122 -1.61 -33.05 -20.66
C ASP A 122 -2.51 -31.81 -20.58
N TRP A 123 -1.95 -30.68 -20.21
CA TRP A 123 -2.67 -29.41 -20.29
C TRP A 123 -2.79 -28.93 -21.73
N LYS A 124 -3.92 -28.31 -22.04
CA LYS A 124 -4.15 -27.57 -23.28
C LYS A 124 -3.97 -26.08 -23.04
N CYS A 125 -3.42 -25.36 -24.01
CA CYS A 125 -3.25 -23.92 -23.92
C CYS A 125 -3.61 -23.21 -25.23
N LEU A 126 -4.09 -21.96 -25.08
CA LEU A 126 -4.42 -21.05 -26.18
C LEU A 126 -3.87 -19.67 -25.87
N THR A 127 -2.94 -19.17 -26.68
CA THR A 127 -2.58 -17.74 -26.63
C THR A 127 -3.70 -16.93 -27.27
N SER A 128 -4.26 -16.02 -26.50
CA SER A 128 -5.40 -15.22 -26.94
C SER A 128 -4.99 -14.06 -27.85
N ASP A 129 -5.75 -13.84 -28.87
CA ASP A 129 -5.72 -12.63 -29.71
C ASP A 129 -6.91 -11.67 -29.42
N ALA A 130 -7.69 -11.98 -28.38
CA ALA A 130 -8.81 -11.13 -27.96
C ALA A 130 -8.34 -9.79 -27.37
N TRP A 131 -7.22 -9.79 -26.67
CA TRP A 131 -6.63 -8.57 -26.11
C TRP A 131 -5.68 -7.90 -27.09
N ARG A 132 -5.82 -6.59 -27.27
CA ARG A 132 -4.92 -5.80 -28.10
C ARG A 132 -3.51 -5.77 -27.50
N ALA A 133 -2.57 -6.42 -28.16
CA ALA A 133 -1.20 -6.63 -27.65
C ALA A 133 -0.35 -5.34 -27.54
N ASP A 134 -0.69 -4.30 -28.29
CA ASP A 134 -0.04 -2.99 -28.34
C ASP A 134 -0.91 -1.88 -27.68
N ALA A 135 -1.85 -2.25 -26.83
CA ALA A 135 -2.64 -1.31 -26.07
C ALA A 135 -1.75 -0.37 -25.23
N PRO A 136 -2.13 0.90 -25.04
CA PRO A 136 -1.41 1.84 -24.20
C PRO A 136 -1.21 1.30 -22.79
N VAL A 137 -0.16 1.76 -22.11
CA VAL A 137 0.06 1.46 -20.69
C VAL A 137 -0.87 2.31 -19.84
N ALA A 138 -1.50 1.73 -18.84
CA ALA A 138 -2.43 2.43 -17.97
C ALA A 138 -1.77 3.54 -17.12
N GLY A 139 -0.46 3.45 -16.90
CA GLY A 139 0.30 4.45 -16.15
C GLY A 139 1.65 3.91 -15.67
N TRP A 140 2.39 4.75 -14.97
CA TRP A 140 3.65 4.35 -14.37
C TRP A 140 3.44 3.23 -13.34
N GLY A 141 4.18 2.12 -13.48
CA GLY A 141 4.00 0.91 -12.65
C GLY A 141 2.79 0.05 -13.00
N GLN A 142 2.02 0.41 -14.01
CA GLN A 142 0.84 -0.33 -14.44
C GLN A 142 1.13 -1.23 -15.65
N GLY A 143 0.25 -2.19 -15.88
CA GLY A 143 0.21 -3.00 -17.10
C GLY A 143 -0.41 -2.24 -18.29
N SER A 144 -0.55 -2.94 -19.41
CA SER A 144 -1.30 -2.43 -20.55
C SER A 144 -2.79 -2.35 -20.23
N ILE A 145 -3.48 -1.35 -20.80
CA ILE A 145 -4.93 -1.24 -20.73
C ILE A 145 -5.56 -2.49 -21.37
N GLU A 146 -6.61 -3.00 -20.77
CA GLU A 146 -7.38 -4.12 -21.29
C GLU A 146 -8.31 -3.63 -22.42
N ASP A 147 -7.86 -3.75 -23.67
CA ASP A 147 -8.63 -3.44 -24.87
C ASP A 147 -8.99 -4.78 -25.54
N VAL A 148 -10.25 -5.22 -25.36
CA VAL A 148 -10.68 -6.60 -25.52
C VAL A 148 -11.75 -6.72 -26.61
N ASP A 149 -11.56 -7.65 -27.54
CA ASP A 149 -12.62 -8.09 -28.44
C ASP A 149 -13.31 -9.34 -27.88
N GLY A 150 -14.43 -9.16 -27.20
CA GLY A 150 -15.19 -10.24 -26.57
C GLY A 150 -15.69 -11.32 -27.53
N ARG A 151 -15.77 -11.04 -28.85
CA ARG A 151 -16.15 -12.00 -29.89
C ARG A 151 -15.10 -13.08 -30.15
N ARG A 152 -13.87 -12.86 -29.64
CA ARG A 152 -12.72 -13.77 -29.74
C ARG A 152 -12.44 -14.55 -28.46
N LEU A 153 -13.17 -14.26 -27.38
CA LEU A 153 -13.04 -14.99 -26.13
C LEU A 153 -13.73 -16.35 -26.25
N PRO A 154 -13.08 -17.44 -25.83
CA PRO A 154 -13.73 -18.75 -25.80
C PRO A 154 -14.85 -18.73 -24.74
N GLU A 155 -16.04 -19.26 -25.13
CA GLU A 155 -17.15 -19.40 -24.19
C GLU A 155 -17.08 -20.77 -23.50
N ASP A 156 -17.49 -20.84 -22.23
CA ASP A 156 -17.54 -22.06 -21.41
C ASP A 156 -16.23 -22.88 -21.33
N TRP A 157 -15.08 -22.29 -21.65
CA TRP A 157 -13.77 -22.96 -21.63
C TRP A 157 -13.35 -23.49 -20.27
N THR A 158 -14.00 -23.04 -19.20
CA THR A 158 -13.77 -23.47 -17.81
C THR A 158 -14.62 -24.68 -17.42
N ARG A 159 -15.46 -25.19 -18.34
CA ARG A 159 -16.41 -26.28 -18.07
C ARG A 159 -16.02 -27.57 -18.80
N ALA A 160 -16.51 -28.68 -18.26
CA ALA A 160 -16.35 -30.00 -18.91
C ALA A 160 -17.10 -30.05 -20.25
N GLY A 161 -16.52 -30.78 -21.22
CA GLY A 161 -17.08 -30.95 -22.55
C GLY A 161 -16.88 -29.77 -23.51
N PHE A 162 -16.08 -28.77 -23.12
CA PHE A 162 -15.64 -27.73 -24.05
C PHE A 162 -14.73 -28.32 -25.12
N ASP A 163 -14.96 -27.96 -26.37
CA ASP A 163 -14.13 -28.43 -27.49
C ASP A 163 -12.80 -27.66 -27.53
N ASP A 164 -11.74 -28.25 -27.02
CA ASP A 164 -10.38 -27.73 -27.02
C ASP A 164 -9.50 -28.40 -28.08
N SER A 165 -10.08 -29.01 -29.11
CA SER A 165 -9.33 -29.72 -30.17
C SER A 165 -8.36 -28.82 -30.94
N GLU A 166 -8.68 -27.54 -31.08
CA GLU A 166 -7.85 -26.53 -31.72
C GLU A 166 -6.76 -25.94 -30.79
N TRP A 167 -6.82 -26.26 -29.47
CA TRP A 167 -5.82 -25.80 -28.52
C TRP A 167 -4.57 -26.66 -28.58
N THR A 168 -3.42 -26.06 -28.42
CA THR A 168 -2.15 -26.80 -28.42
C THR A 168 -1.91 -27.44 -27.06
N ALA A 169 -1.20 -28.59 -27.04
CA ALA A 169 -0.68 -29.13 -25.79
C ALA A 169 0.29 -28.12 -25.17
N ALA A 170 0.22 -27.97 -23.84
CA ALA A 170 1.17 -27.16 -23.11
C ALA A 170 2.58 -27.75 -23.27
N ARG A 171 3.55 -26.87 -23.26
CA ARG A 171 4.96 -27.27 -23.33
C ARG A 171 5.60 -27.06 -21.96
N GLU A 172 6.26 -28.09 -21.46
CA GLU A 172 7.10 -27.98 -20.27
C GLU A 172 8.24 -26.98 -20.54
N MET A 173 8.38 -26.02 -19.63
CA MET A 173 9.38 -24.96 -19.75
C MET A 173 10.69 -25.40 -19.10
N VAL A 174 11.46 -26.17 -19.82
CA VAL A 174 12.81 -26.60 -19.45
C VAL A 174 13.79 -25.91 -20.38
N TRP A 175 14.73 -25.13 -19.83
CA TRP A 175 15.82 -24.63 -20.66
C TRP A 175 16.89 -25.71 -20.80
N GLU A 176 17.00 -26.28 -21.99
CA GLU A 176 17.92 -27.37 -22.25
C GLU A 176 19.39 -26.95 -22.44
N GLY A 177 19.64 -25.65 -22.50
CA GLY A 177 20.99 -25.14 -22.82
C GLY A 177 21.41 -25.37 -24.25
N ILE A 178 22.48 -24.75 -24.66
CA ILE A 178 23.18 -25.10 -25.90
C ILE A 178 24.11 -26.29 -25.64
N GLU A 179 24.53 -26.94 -26.69
CA GLU A 179 25.38 -28.14 -26.63
C GLU A 179 26.64 -27.96 -25.78
N TYR A 180 27.27 -26.79 -25.86
CA TYR A 180 28.43 -26.45 -25.02
C TYR A 180 28.11 -26.44 -23.52
N GLU A 181 26.96 -25.85 -23.14
CA GLU A 181 26.56 -25.76 -21.73
C GLU A 181 26.16 -27.14 -21.18
N ARG A 182 25.50 -27.96 -22.01
CA ARG A 182 25.23 -29.37 -21.66
C ARG A 182 26.53 -30.16 -21.48
N ALA A 183 27.51 -29.94 -22.34
CA ALA A 183 28.81 -30.58 -22.23
C ALA A 183 29.58 -30.14 -20.97
N MET A 184 29.35 -28.93 -20.47
CA MET A 184 29.91 -28.42 -19.23
C MET A 184 29.15 -28.88 -17.96
N GLY A 185 28.11 -29.68 -18.11
CA GLY A 185 27.31 -30.18 -16.98
C GLY A 185 26.35 -29.14 -16.39
N TRP A 186 26.08 -28.05 -17.13
CA TRP A 186 25.05 -27.09 -16.75
C TRP A 186 23.70 -27.71 -17.07
N GLY A 187 22.99 -28.09 -16.02
CA GLY A 187 21.67 -28.73 -16.17
C GLY A 187 20.62 -27.76 -16.69
N PRO A 188 19.43 -28.30 -16.98
CA PRO A 188 18.31 -27.45 -17.37
C PRO A 188 18.00 -26.41 -16.26
N HIS A 189 17.69 -25.18 -16.66
CA HIS A 189 17.28 -24.15 -15.75
C HIS A 189 15.74 -24.13 -15.64
N GLU A 190 15.26 -24.14 -14.44
CA GLU A 190 13.83 -24.05 -14.16
C GLU A 190 13.29 -22.65 -14.43
N ALA A 191 12.03 -22.57 -14.86
CA ALA A 191 11.34 -21.29 -15.10
C ALA A 191 11.19 -20.48 -13.79
N PHE A 192 11.04 -21.18 -12.66
CA PHE A 192 10.92 -20.62 -11.32
C PHE A 192 12.03 -21.19 -10.43
N PRO A 193 13.16 -20.50 -10.29
CA PRO A 193 14.34 -21.05 -9.60
C PRO A 193 14.08 -21.28 -8.11
N THR A 194 13.16 -20.52 -7.51
CA THR A 194 12.71 -20.71 -6.14
C THR A 194 11.24 -20.38 -6.04
N ILE A 195 10.43 -21.38 -5.68
CA ILE A 195 9.03 -21.19 -5.33
C ILE A 195 8.84 -21.43 -3.84
N LYS A 196 8.00 -20.64 -3.19
CA LYS A 196 7.66 -20.75 -1.77
C LYS A 196 6.15 -20.58 -1.58
N ALA A 197 5.60 -21.28 -0.60
CA ALA A 197 4.22 -21.04 -0.19
C ALA A 197 4.02 -19.59 0.27
N SER A 198 2.91 -19.01 -0.12
CA SER A 198 2.45 -17.74 0.44
C SER A 198 1.84 -18.00 1.82
N ASP A 199 2.18 -17.14 2.78
CA ASP A 199 1.54 -17.11 4.11
C ASP A 199 0.35 -16.13 4.13
N LEU A 200 0.07 -15.44 3.00
CA LEU A 200 -0.99 -14.46 2.91
C LEU A 200 -2.36 -15.14 2.84
N PRO A 201 -3.35 -14.60 3.55
CA PRO A 201 -4.74 -15.05 3.40
C PRO A 201 -5.32 -14.63 2.05
N GLU A 202 -6.39 -15.29 1.64
CA GLU A 202 -7.19 -14.82 0.51
C GLU A 202 -7.72 -13.41 0.78
N LEU A 203 -7.63 -12.53 -0.22
CA LEU A 203 -8.17 -11.19 -0.13
C LEU A 203 -9.71 -11.23 -0.13
N LEU A 204 -10.32 -10.28 0.55
CA LEU A 204 -11.77 -10.08 0.51
C LEU A 204 -12.23 -9.89 -0.94
N GLN A 205 -13.39 -10.47 -1.27
CA GLN A 205 -14.06 -10.29 -2.54
C GLN A 205 -15.57 -10.10 -2.29
N GLU A 206 -15.99 -8.85 -2.31
CA GLU A 206 -17.37 -8.46 -2.03
C GLU A 206 -17.91 -7.59 -3.17
N VAL A 207 -19.06 -7.94 -3.71
CA VAL A 207 -19.70 -7.12 -4.76
C VAL A 207 -20.20 -5.82 -4.13
N ASN A 208 -19.79 -4.70 -4.73
CA ASN A 208 -20.19 -3.35 -4.33
C ASN A 208 -20.86 -2.64 -5.52
N TYR A 209 -21.98 -2.00 -5.26
CA TYR A 209 -22.76 -1.24 -6.24
C TYR A 209 -22.65 0.26 -5.97
N PRO A 210 -22.76 1.12 -7.01
CA PRO A 210 -22.79 2.56 -6.82
C PRO A 210 -24.02 2.97 -6.01
N VAL A 211 -23.90 4.07 -5.25
CA VAL A 211 -24.96 4.60 -4.40
C VAL A 211 -25.62 5.85 -4.98
N HIS A 212 -24.97 6.48 -5.97
CA HIS A 212 -25.46 7.70 -6.58
C HIS A 212 -25.19 7.74 -8.09
N LEU A 213 -26.12 8.35 -8.83
CA LEU A 213 -25.99 8.66 -10.25
C LEU A 213 -25.60 10.14 -10.38
N GLU A 214 -24.35 10.41 -10.78
CA GLU A 214 -23.82 11.76 -10.95
C GLU A 214 -24.31 12.43 -12.22
N GLY A 215 -24.44 11.68 -13.32
CA GLY A 215 -24.94 12.25 -14.57
C GLY A 215 -24.98 11.30 -15.73
N ILE A 216 -25.73 11.73 -16.76
CA ILE A 216 -25.83 11.05 -18.06
C ILE A 216 -25.49 12.07 -19.14
N TYR A 217 -24.54 11.74 -20.00
CA TYR A 217 -23.96 12.67 -20.96
C TYR A 217 -24.02 12.10 -22.38
N ALA A 218 -24.23 12.97 -23.36
CA ALA A 218 -23.87 12.72 -24.72
C ALA A 218 -22.38 13.00 -24.90
N VAL A 219 -21.70 12.17 -25.68
CA VAL A 219 -20.26 12.26 -25.94
C VAL A 219 -20.06 12.45 -27.43
N THR A 220 -19.40 13.53 -27.83
CA THR A 220 -18.97 13.71 -29.21
C THR A 220 -17.73 12.84 -29.46
N PRO A 221 -17.79 11.79 -30.30
CA PRO A 221 -16.67 10.90 -30.55
C PRO A 221 -15.46 11.61 -31.14
N ASP A 222 -14.26 11.26 -30.70
CA ASP A 222 -12.99 11.68 -31.28
C ASP A 222 -12.09 10.47 -31.55
N ASP A 223 -12.19 9.93 -32.76
CA ASP A 223 -11.46 8.73 -33.21
C ASP A 223 -9.95 8.96 -33.35
N THR A 224 -9.48 10.20 -33.20
CA THR A 224 -8.03 10.51 -33.19
C THR A 224 -7.37 10.16 -31.87
N LYS A 225 -8.16 9.93 -30.81
CA LYS A 225 -7.68 9.58 -29.48
C LYS A 225 -7.76 8.08 -29.24
N ASP A 226 -6.73 7.52 -28.61
CA ASP A 226 -6.74 6.11 -28.19
C ASP A 226 -7.48 5.93 -26.84
N VAL A 227 -7.67 4.68 -26.45
CA VAL A 227 -8.44 4.25 -25.25
C VAL A 227 -7.99 4.93 -23.96
N ASP A 228 -6.71 5.22 -23.83
CA ASP A 228 -6.12 5.88 -22.64
C ASP A 228 -6.51 7.35 -22.49
N ARG A 229 -7.12 7.96 -23.53
CA ARG A 229 -7.48 9.40 -23.59
C ARG A 229 -8.94 9.66 -23.84
N ARG A 230 -9.59 8.86 -24.66
CA ARG A 230 -10.96 9.16 -25.16
C ARG A 230 -11.92 9.56 -24.06
N ILE A 231 -12.17 8.66 -23.10
CA ILE A 231 -13.18 8.87 -22.04
C ILE A 231 -12.88 10.11 -21.16
N PHE A 232 -11.62 10.51 -21.07
CA PHE A 232 -11.20 11.64 -20.26
C PHE A 232 -11.22 12.98 -21.00
N GLU A 233 -11.12 12.99 -22.33
CA GLU A 233 -10.85 14.19 -23.09
C GLU A 233 -11.93 14.54 -24.13
N GLU A 234 -12.85 13.61 -24.48
CA GLU A 234 -13.93 13.87 -25.42
C GLU A 234 -14.93 14.88 -24.88
N THR A 235 -15.59 15.61 -25.74
CA THR A 235 -16.56 16.64 -25.35
C THR A 235 -17.84 16.01 -24.80
N LEU A 236 -18.25 16.47 -23.62
CA LEU A 236 -19.52 16.09 -22.99
C LEU A 236 -20.58 17.16 -23.21
N SER A 237 -21.81 16.72 -23.38
CA SER A 237 -23.01 17.56 -23.39
C SER A 237 -24.17 16.85 -22.68
N PRO A 238 -25.24 17.54 -22.26
CA PRO A 238 -26.39 16.89 -21.68
C PRO A 238 -26.98 15.85 -22.62
N ALA A 239 -27.23 14.63 -22.13
CA ALA A 239 -27.78 13.54 -22.93
C ALA A 239 -29.26 13.79 -23.26
N GLN A 240 -29.69 13.35 -24.45
CA GLN A 240 -31.09 13.28 -24.81
C GLN A 240 -31.80 12.18 -23.95
N ALA A 241 -33.07 12.37 -23.63
CA ALA A 241 -33.85 11.41 -22.86
C ALA A 241 -33.90 10.01 -23.49
N ALA A 242 -33.79 9.90 -24.82
CA ALA A 242 -33.75 8.63 -25.53
C ALA A 242 -32.46 7.82 -25.33
N ALA A 243 -31.39 8.46 -24.83
CA ALA A 243 -30.09 7.84 -24.67
C ALA A 243 -30.04 6.80 -23.52
N CYS A 244 -30.85 6.99 -22.48
CA CYS A 244 -30.86 6.10 -21.33
C CYS A 244 -32.25 5.95 -20.73
N GLU A 245 -32.68 4.71 -20.52
CA GLU A 245 -33.92 4.38 -19.82
C GLU A 245 -33.60 3.65 -18.50
N ASN A 246 -34.32 4.01 -17.43
CA ASN A 246 -34.18 3.40 -16.11
C ASN A 246 -32.75 3.48 -15.52
N ALA A 247 -32.09 4.63 -15.61
CA ALA A 247 -30.68 4.79 -15.18
C ALA A 247 -30.44 4.45 -13.69
N THR A 248 -31.47 4.64 -12.84
CA THR A 248 -31.39 4.32 -11.39
C THR A 248 -31.28 2.81 -11.12
N ALA A 249 -31.59 1.95 -12.10
CA ALA A 249 -31.39 0.51 -11.97
C ALA A 249 -29.89 0.14 -11.88
N LEU A 250 -28.97 1.01 -12.30
CA LEU A 250 -27.53 0.82 -12.08
C LEU A 250 -27.12 0.84 -10.60
N LEU A 251 -27.97 1.40 -9.73
CA LEU A 251 -27.69 1.53 -8.30
C LEU A 251 -28.17 0.33 -7.46
N ILE A 252 -28.93 -0.58 -8.08
CA ILE A 252 -29.55 -1.72 -7.39
C ILE A 252 -29.42 -2.99 -8.23
N GLU A 253 -29.28 -4.13 -7.57
CA GLU A 253 -29.28 -5.43 -8.25
C GLU A 253 -30.71 -5.85 -8.63
N GLY A 254 -30.84 -6.45 -9.82
CA GLY A 254 -32.08 -7.14 -10.26
C GLY A 254 -32.90 -6.39 -11.31
N ASP A 255 -32.63 -5.13 -11.56
CA ASP A 255 -33.32 -4.35 -12.60
C ASP A 255 -32.34 -4.04 -13.76
N THR A 256 -32.83 -3.48 -14.88
CA THR A 256 -32.04 -3.30 -16.10
C THR A 256 -32.09 -1.86 -16.57
N THR A 257 -30.93 -1.32 -16.94
CA THR A 257 -30.79 -0.02 -17.60
C THR A 257 -30.55 -0.23 -19.09
N LEU A 258 -31.32 0.43 -19.95
CA LEU A 258 -31.10 0.43 -21.38
C LEU A 258 -30.35 1.68 -21.79
N ILE A 259 -29.17 1.51 -22.43
CA ILE A 259 -28.30 2.61 -22.86
C ILE A 259 -28.14 2.52 -24.37
N ARG A 260 -28.37 3.65 -25.09
CA ARG A 260 -28.27 3.77 -26.54
C ARG A 260 -27.35 4.90 -26.96
N THR A 261 -26.72 4.75 -28.12
CA THR A 261 -26.16 5.89 -28.87
C THR A 261 -27.27 6.60 -29.64
N VAL A 262 -27.23 7.94 -29.72
CA VAL A 262 -28.28 8.74 -30.37
C VAL A 262 -27.68 9.64 -31.45
N GLY A 263 -28.05 9.44 -32.70
CA GLY A 263 -27.40 10.10 -33.81
C GLY A 263 -25.91 9.72 -33.91
N ASP A 264 -25.06 10.70 -33.98
CA ASP A 264 -23.60 10.55 -34.05
C ASP A 264 -22.95 10.67 -32.65
N GLU A 265 -23.74 10.70 -31.57
CA GLU A 265 -23.27 10.87 -30.20
C GLU A 265 -23.27 9.52 -29.46
N ASP A 266 -22.19 9.25 -28.73
CA ASP A 266 -22.11 8.17 -27.78
C ASP A 266 -22.78 8.57 -26.46
N THR A 267 -23.00 7.59 -25.57
CA THR A 267 -23.66 7.85 -24.28
C THR A 267 -22.73 7.46 -23.12
N SER A 268 -22.53 8.38 -22.19
CA SER A 268 -21.72 8.17 -20.99
C SER A 268 -22.55 8.36 -19.71
N ILE A 269 -22.32 7.50 -18.75
CA ILE A 269 -22.98 7.53 -17.43
C ILE A 269 -21.89 7.56 -16.36
N LEU A 270 -22.01 8.51 -15.43
CA LEU A 270 -21.12 8.64 -14.28
C LEU A 270 -21.87 8.26 -13.01
N VAL A 271 -21.29 7.35 -12.23
CA VAL A 271 -21.83 6.89 -10.94
C VAL A 271 -20.78 7.02 -9.82
N ASP A 272 -21.27 7.24 -8.59
CA ASP A 272 -20.46 7.36 -7.36
C ASP A 272 -20.79 6.22 -6.40
N PHE A 273 -19.76 5.63 -5.80
CA PHE A 273 -19.88 4.59 -4.75
C PHE A 273 -19.92 5.18 -3.33
N GLY A 274 -19.83 6.50 -3.20
CA GLY A 274 -19.87 7.19 -1.91
C GLY A 274 -18.55 7.16 -1.14
N LEU A 275 -17.72 6.14 -1.32
CA LEU A 275 -16.41 5.99 -0.67
C LEU A 275 -15.36 5.48 -1.65
N ILE A 276 -14.11 5.95 -1.50
CA ILE A 276 -12.97 5.35 -2.20
C ILE A 276 -12.77 3.94 -1.65
N HIS A 277 -12.80 2.94 -2.53
CA HIS A 277 -12.45 1.56 -2.19
C HIS A 277 -11.56 0.95 -3.27
N THR A 278 -10.89 -0.12 -2.94
CA THR A 278 -10.14 -0.92 -3.91
C THR A 278 -11.00 -2.05 -4.43
N GLY A 279 -10.96 -2.28 -5.74
CA GLY A 279 -11.78 -3.33 -6.33
C GLY A 279 -11.52 -3.55 -7.82
N TYR A 280 -12.23 -4.52 -8.35
CA TYR A 280 -12.24 -4.90 -9.76
C TYR A 280 -13.52 -4.36 -10.39
N PRO A 281 -13.47 -3.27 -11.16
CA PRO A 281 -14.65 -2.75 -11.86
C PRO A 281 -15.21 -3.79 -12.84
N PHE A 282 -16.53 -3.94 -12.90
CA PHE A 282 -17.20 -4.85 -13.79
C PHE A 282 -18.48 -4.28 -14.37
N VAL A 283 -18.88 -4.84 -15.52
CA VAL A 283 -20.20 -4.61 -16.12
C VAL A 283 -20.76 -5.91 -16.67
N GLU A 284 -22.03 -6.20 -16.35
CA GLU A 284 -22.79 -7.30 -16.92
C GLU A 284 -23.92 -6.74 -17.78
N PHE A 285 -23.97 -7.14 -19.04
CA PHE A 285 -24.90 -6.57 -19.99
C PHE A 285 -25.27 -7.56 -21.10
N PHE A 286 -26.40 -7.30 -21.76
CA PHE A 286 -26.80 -7.95 -23.00
C PHE A 286 -26.57 -7.00 -24.17
N ALA A 287 -26.00 -7.53 -25.26
CA ALA A 287 -25.70 -6.80 -26.48
C ALA A 287 -26.05 -7.61 -27.72
N GLU A 288 -26.19 -6.97 -28.89
CA GLU A 288 -26.41 -7.64 -30.16
C GLU A 288 -25.10 -8.05 -30.86
N GLY A 289 -23.98 -7.41 -30.49
CA GLY A 289 -22.64 -7.69 -30.94
C GLY A 289 -22.02 -6.55 -31.78
N GLY A 290 -20.81 -6.15 -31.36
CA GLY A 290 -20.06 -5.07 -32.00
C GLY A 290 -20.13 -3.72 -31.27
N GLU A 291 -21.02 -3.57 -30.30
CA GLU A 291 -21.05 -2.41 -29.40
C GLU A 291 -19.75 -2.33 -28.61
N ILE A 292 -19.35 -1.13 -28.26
CA ILE A 292 -18.13 -0.88 -27.48
C ILE A 292 -18.51 -0.33 -26.12
N ILE A 293 -17.98 -0.95 -25.10
CA ILE A 293 -18.13 -0.56 -23.71
C ILE A 293 -16.76 -0.10 -23.19
N GLU A 294 -16.67 1.12 -22.71
CA GLU A 294 -15.52 1.63 -21.98
C GLU A 294 -15.93 1.90 -20.54
N LEU A 295 -15.20 1.35 -19.58
CA LEU A 295 -15.44 1.55 -18.16
C LEU A 295 -14.16 2.06 -17.52
N ALA A 296 -14.21 3.29 -17.02
CA ALA A 296 -13.09 3.92 -16.34
C ALA A 296 -13.41 4.18 -14.88
N ALA A 297 -12.41 3.99 -14.03
CA ALA A 297 -12.47 4.20 -12.58
C ALA A 297 -11.58 5.36 -12.15
N SER A 298 -11.99 6.09 -11.11
CA SER A 298 -11.19 7.16 -10.50
C SER A 298 -11.53 7.34 -9.02
N GLU A 299 -10.56 7.90 -8.28
CA GLU A 299 -10.75 8.36 -6.90
C GLU A 299 -11.57 9.64 -6.84
N LYS A 300 -11.52 10.45 -7.89
CA LYS A 300 -12.20 11.75 -7.98
C LYS A 300 -12.68 12.08 -9.39
N ILE A 301 -13.54 13.05 -9.49
CA ILE A 301 -13.93 13.68 -10.73
C ILE A 301 -13.28 15.06 -10.87
N ALA A 302 -13.19 15.56 -12.11
CA ALA A 302 -12.65 16.87 -12.38
C ALA A 302 -13.44 17.95 -11.62
N GLY A 303 -12.71 18.80 -10.89
CA GLY A 303 -13.28 19.86 -10.07
C GLY A 303 -13.73 19.43 -8.67
N ASP A 304 -13.55 18.16 -8.26
CA ASP A 304 -13.71 17.77 -6.87
C ASP A 304 -12.74 18.56 -5.99
N TYR A 305 -13.24 18.98 -4.82
CA TYR A 305 -12.53 19.83 -3.86
C TYR A 305 -12.17 21.23 -4.40
N GLN A 306 -12.81 21.67 -5.51
CA GLN A 306 -12.70 23.01 -6.09
C GLN A 306 -14.08 23.66 -6.17
N GLU A 307 -14.12 24.98 -6.04
CA GLU A 307 -15.33 25.76 -6.21
C GLU A 307 -15.15 26.77 -7.37
N PRO A 308 -16.07 26.86 -8.32
CA PRO A 308 -17.27 26.03 -8.51
C PRO A 308 -16.96 24.67 -9.16
N ARG A 309 -17.76 23.65 -8.82
CA ARG A 309 -17.70 22.33 -9.50
C ARG A 309 -18.18 22.49 -10.95
N PRO A 310 -17.59 21.76 -11.92
CA PRO A 310 -18.04 21.80 -13.31
C PRO A 310 -19.50 21.35 -13.48
N ASP A 311 -20.25 21.97 -14.39
CA ASP A 311 -21.64 21.60 -14.69
C ASP A 311 -21.77 20.16 -15.23
N LEU A 312 -20.74 19.66 -15.92
CA LEU A 312 -20.67 18.32 -16.47
C LEU A 312 -19.43 17.59 -15.91
N PRO A 313 -19.54 17.03 -14.71
CA PRO A 313 -18.44 16.34 -14.07
C PRO A 313 -18.03 15.06 -14.84
N ARG A 314 -16.76 14.78 -14.88
CA ARG A 314 -16.19 13.56 -15.44
C ARG A 314 -15.07 13.03 -14.56
N ILE A 315 -14.72 11.76 -14.72
CA ILE A 315 -13.55 11.21 -14.05
C ILE A 315 -12.29 11.95 -14.47
N GLU A 316 -11.37 12.11 -13.53
CA GLU A 316 -10.10 12.78 -13.78
C GLU A 316 -9.01 11.78 -14.15
N ARG A 317 -8.30 12.08 -15.25
CA ARG A 317 -7.03 11.45 -15.56
C ARG A 317 -5.93 12.20 -14.79
N ARG A 318 -5.21 11.51 -13.94
CA ARG A 318 -4.15 12.15 -13.15
C ARG A 318 -2.99 12.56 -14.03
N THR A 319 -2.70 13.86 -14.04
CA THR A 319 -1.77 14.47 -14.99
C THR A 319 -0.31 14.21 -14.67
N HIS A 320 0.10 14.16 -13.41
CA HIS A 320 1.53 14.09 -13.08
C HIS A 320 2.13 12.67 -13.11
N LEU A 321 1.33 11.62 -13.13
CA LEU A 321 1.76 10.25 -13.42
C LEU A 321 0.90 9.54 -14.46
N ASP A 322 0.06 10.28 -15.13
CA ASP A 322 -0.64 9.92 -16.36
C ASP A 322 -1.32 8.53 -16.31
N CYS A 323 -2.13 8.28 -15.26
CA CYS A 323 -2.80 7.00 -15.06
C CYS A 323 -4.22 6.99 -15.62
N ALA A 324 -4.52 6.00 -16.44
CA ALA A 324 -5.84 5.73 -17.02
C ALA A 324 -6.35 4.36 -16.55
N GLN A 325 -7.16 4.34 -15.49
CA GLN A 325 -7.74 3.11 -14.94
C GLN A 325 -8.99 2.72 -15.73
N ILE A 326 -8.80 2.24 -16.93
CA ILE A 326 -9.87 1.94 -17.90
C ILE A 326 -9.72 0.54 -18.47
N PHE A 327 -10.82 -0.05 -18.90
CA PHE A 327 -10.84 -1.09 -19.91
C PHE A 327 -11.81 -0.73 -21.06
N ARG A 328 -11.57 -1.28 -22.25
CA ARG A 328 -12.45 -1.28 -23.39
C ARG A 328 -12.84 -2.70 -23.74
N TYR A 329 -14.12 -2.93 -23.98
CA TYR A 329 -14.64 -4.23 -24.35
C TYR A 329 -15.57 -4.10 -25.58
N ARG A 330 -15.24 -4.81 -26.65
CA ARG A 330 -16.13 -4.95 -27.82
C ARG A 330 -17.05 -6.15 -27.60
N ALA A 331 -18.35 -5.88 -27.58
CA ALA A 331 -19.36 -6.87 -27.26
C ALA A 331 -19.46 -7.98 -28.31
N ARG A 332 -19.71 -9.19 -27.84
CA ARG A 332 -20.27 -10.29 -28.62
C ARG A 332 -21.79 -10.29 -28.47
N PRO A 333 -22.55 -11.06 -29.31
CA PRO A 333 -23.99 -11.23 -29.09
C PRO A 333 -24.28 -11.94 -27.76
N GLY A 334 -25.36 -11.53 -27.08
CA GLY A 334 -25.87 -12.22 -25.89
C GLY A 334 -25.45 -11.59 -24.55
N LEU A 335 -25.75 -12.30 -23.47
CA LEU A 335 -25.38 -11.89 -22.11
C LEU A 335 -23.90 -12.13 -21.86
N GLN A 336 -23.24 -11.14 -21.27
CA GLN A 336 -21.82 -11.20 -20.97
C GLN A 336 -21.46 -10.37 -19.77
N LEU A 337 -20.44 -10.82 -19.03
CA LEU A 337 -19.82 -10.13 -17.90
C LEU A 337 -18.35 -9.89 -18.25
N TYR A 338 -17.88 -8.65 -18.10
CA TYR A 338 -16.48 -8.34 -18.11
C TYR A 338 -16.11 -7.67 -16.80
N GLU A 339 -15.06 -8.18 -16.14
CA GLU A 339 -14.47 -7.67 -14.93
C GLU A 339 -13.00 -7.39 -15.19
N LYS A 340 -12.52 -6.21 -14.78
CA LYS A 340 -11.11 -5.82 -14.91
C LYS A 340 -10.20 -6.82 -14.18
N PHE A 341 -9.08 -7.19 -14.82
CA PHE A 341 -8.19 -8.20 -14.27
C PHE A 341 -7.44 -7.72 -13.02
N ASP A 342 -6.88 -6.50 -13.07
CA ASP A 342 -6.18 -5.90 -11.94
C ASP A 342 -7.09 -4.93 -11.19
N TRP A 343 -7.02 -4.95 -9.84
CA TRP A 343 -7.78 -4.03 -9.02
C TRP A 343 -7.30 -2.58 -9.17
N THR A 344 -8.16 -1.63 -8.85
CA THR A 344 -7.86 -0.21 -8.81
C THR A 344 -8.63 0.48 -7.70
N ALA A 345 -8.30 1.74 -7.38
CA ALA A 345 -9.18 2.55 -6.57
C ALA A 345 -10.43 2.94 -7.37
N VAL A 346 -11.56 2.84 -6.70
CA VAL A 346 -12.89 3.14 -7.24
C VAL A 346 -13.64 3.99 -6.23
N ARG A 347 -13.96 5.22 -6.59
CA ARG A 347 -15.06 5.98 -6.03
C ARG A 347 -16.06 6.27 -7.13
N TYR A 348 -15.57 6.66 -8.29
CA TYR A 348 -16.38 6.94 -9.45
C TYR A 348 -16.12 5.91 -10.54
N LEU A 349 -17.19 5.48 -11.21
CA LEU A 349 -17.11 4.76 -12.49
C LEU A 349 -17.80 5.60 -13.57
N GLN A 350 -17.13 5.73 -14.69
CA GLN A 350 -17.71 6.31 -15.92
C GLN A 350 -17.81 5.21 -16.96
N LEU A 351 -19.06 4.85 -17.29
CA LEU A 351 -19.40 3.89 -18.33
C LEU A 351 -19.75 4.66 -19.62
N THR A 352 -18.99 4.44 -20.68
CA THR A 352 -19.30 4.99 -22.02
C THR A 352 -19.64 3.85 -22.96
N VAL A 353 -20.80 3.98 -23.59
CA VAL A 353 -21.34 3.03 -24.57
C VAL A 353 -21.29 3.65 -25.96
N ARG A 354 -20.66 2.92 -26.90
CA ARG A 354 -20.44 3.37 -28.27
C ARG A 354 -20.99 2.37 -29.27
N ASN A 355 -21.34 2.87 -30.46
CA ASN A 355 -21.84 2.03 -31.55
C ASN A 355 -23.03 1.14 -31.15
N ALA A 356 -23.96 1.69 -30.38
CA ALA A 356 -25.10 0.97 -29.81
C ALA A 356 -26.44 1.65 -30.17
N PRO A 357 -26.82 1.80 -31.46
CA PRO A 357 -28.06 2.49 -31.86
C PRO A 357 -29.31 1.76 -31.39
N LYS A 358 -29.27 0.42 -31.25
CA LYS A 358 -30.35 -0.36 -30.66
C LYS A 358 -30.28 -0.44 -29.14
N GLY A 359 -29.11 -0.10 -28.56
CA GLY A 359 -28.82 -0.11 -27.14
C GLY A 359 -28.25 -1.41 -26.62
N ILE A 360 -27.67 -1.31 -25.45
CA ILE A 360 -27.30 -2.45 -24.59
C ILE A 360 -28.18 -2.46 -23.35
N SER A 361 -28.47 -3.65 -22.81
CA SER A 361 -29.21 -3.78 -21.55
C SER A 361 -28.23 -4.11 -20.43
N VAL A 362 -27.87 -3.12 -19.61
CA VAL A 362 -26.98 -3.30 -18.47
C VAL A 362 -27.76 -3.87 -17.30
N ARG A 363 -27.36 -5.05 -16.80
CA ARG A 363 -27.96 -5.74 -15.66
C ARG A 363 -27.27 -5.39 -14.34
N ARG A 364 -25.94 -5.28 -14.36
CA ARG A 364 -25.14 -4.93 -13.20
C ARG A 364 -23.95 -4.06 -13.63
N LEU A 365 -23.74 -2.99 -12.89
CA LEU A 365 -22.53 -2.17 -12.97
C LEU A 365 -21.99 -2.06 -11.55
N GLY A 366 -20.73 -2.43 -11.33
CA GLY A 366 -20.19 -2.45 -9.98
C GLY A 366 -18.70 -2.64 -9.91
N SER A 367 -18.25 -2.92 -8.70
CA SER A 367 -16.87 -3.29 -8.40
C SER A 367 -16.85 -4.48 -7.43
N VAL A 368 -16.03 -5.47 -7.69
CA VAL A 368 -15.73 -6.49 -6.68
C VAL A 368 -14.67 -5.91 -5.77
N ARG A 369 -15.09 -5.42 -4.61
CA ARG A 369 -14.21 -4.86 -3.58
C ARG A 369 -13.19 -5.89 -3.15
N THR A 370 -11.94 -5.48 -3.01
CA THR A 370 -10.84 -6.31 -2.52
C THR A 370 -10.02 -5.54 -1.48
N ALA A 371 -9.63 -6.23 -0.43
CA ALA A 371 -8.73 -5.72 0.60
C ALA A 371 -8.18 -6.91 1.41
N TYR A 372 -7.14 -6.67 2.17
CA TYR A 372 -6.63 -7.64 3.13
C TYR A 372 -7.67 -7.89 4.25
N PRO A 373 -7.93 -9.14 4.68
CA PRO A 373 -8.93 -9.46 5.71
C PRO A 373 -8.38 -9.21 7.12
N ALA A 374 -8.02 -7.96 7.42
CA ALA A 374 -7.32 -7.57 8.65
C ALA A 374 -8.14 -7.69 9.94
N GLY A 375 -9.49 -7.76 9.83
CA GLY A 375 -10.38 -7.77 11.00
C GLY A 375 -10.47 -6.42 11.70
N GLU A 376 -11.03 -6.44 12.90
CA GLU A 376 -11.19 -5.27 13.78
C GLU A 376 -10.59 -5.57 15.15
N ALA A 377 -9.44 -5.00 15.47
CA ALA A 377 -8.75 -5.25 16.73
C ALA A 377 -8.56 -3.97 17.55
N GLY A 378 -8.07 -2.89 16.93
CA GLY A 378 -7.91 -1.59 17.58
C GLY A 378 -9.21 -0.79 17.61
N ARG A 379 -9.38 0.02 18.66
CA ARG A 379 -10.50 0.96 18.83
C ARG A 379 -10.02 2.24 19.50
N PHE A 380 -10.64 3.35 19.16
CA PHE A 380 -10.39 4.65 19.76
C PHE A 380 -11.64 5.51 19.72
N ALA A 381 -11.93 6.16 20.83
CA ALA A 381 -12.92 7.22 20.93
C ALA A 381 -12.46 8.25 21.97
N CYS A 382 -12.85 9.51 21.80
CA CYS A 382 -12.55 10.58 22.74
C CYS A 382 -13.64 11.67 22.71
N SER A 383 -13.47 12.67 23.57
CA SER A 383 -14.42 13.79 23.70
C SER A 383 -14.52 14.69 22.46
N ASP A 384 -13.51 14.67 21.57
CA ASP A 384 -13.52 15.48 20.35
C ASP A 384 -13.95 14.62 19.15
N PRO A 385 -15.10 14.90 18.52
CA PRO A 385 -15.58 14.18 17.34
C PRO A 385 -14.60 14.19 16.16
N PHE A 386 -13.77 15.23 16.05
CA PHE A 386 -12.77 15.34 15.00
C PHE A 386 -11.78 14.15 15.03
N PHE A 387 -11.28 13.79 16.20
CA PHE A 387 -10.32 12.68 16.32
C PHE A 387 -10.99 11.31 16.17
N ASN A 388 -12.26 11.19 16.54
CA ASN A 388 -13.02 9.96 16.30
C ASN A 388 -13.16 9.70 14.80
N GLU A 389 -13.51 10.73 14.04
CA GLU A 389 -13.58 10.66 12.59
C GLU A 389 -12.21 10.46 11.96
N LEU A 390 -11.20 11.19 12.39
CA LEU A 390 -9.82 11.06 11.89
C LEU A 390 -9.28 9.63 12.10
N TRP A 391 -9.54 9.02 13.25
CA TRP A 391 -9.13 7.65 13.53
C TRP A 391 -9.87 6.65 12.63
N ARG A 392 -11.18 6.84 12.44
CA ARG A 392 -12.02 6.00 11.58
C ARG A 392 -11.55 6.02 10.12
N ILE A 393 -11.38 7.21 9.54
CA ILE A 393 -10.93 7.33 8.14
C ILE A 393 -9.47 6.93 7.95
N GLY A 394 -8.60 7.19 8.95
CA GLY A 394 -7.21 6.77 8.91
C GLY A 394 -7.08 5.23 8.88
N ARG A 395 -7.84 4.53 9.74
CA ARG A 395 -7.92 3.06 9.71
C ARG A 395 -8.45 2.56 8.36
N TYR A 396 -9.50 3.20 7.84
CA TYR A 396 -10.06 2.84 6.53
C TYR A 396 -9.04 3.06 5.40
N THR A 397 -8.32 4.18 5.41
CA THR A 397 -7.24 4.48 4.45
C THR A 397 -6.17 3.39 4.45
N ALA A 398 -5.66 3.00 5.62
CA ALA A 398 -4.67 1.94 5.75
C ALA A 398 -5.17 0.61 5.18
N LEU A 399 -6.44 0.26 5.42
CA LEU A 399 -7.04 -0.95 4.87
C LEU A 399 -7.10 -0.93 3.34
N GLN A 400 -7.45 0.23 2.72
CA GLN A 400 -7.48 0.35 1.26
C GLN A 400 -6.07 0.31 0.62
N CYS A 401 -5.03 0.50 1.42
CA CYS A 401 -3.63 0.37 0.98
C CYS A 401 -3.01 -0.98 1.37
N THR A 402 -3.78 -1.93 1.91
CA THR A 402 -3.29 -3.24 2.37
C THR A 402 -3.95 -4.37 1.58
N HIS A 403 -3.14 -5.13 0.80
CA HIS A 403 -3.59 -6.25 -0.06
C HIS A 403 -2.63 -7.45 0.07
N ASP A 404 -2.22 -8.03 -1.06
CA ASP A 404 -1.13 -9.02 -1.16
C ASP A 404 0.26 -8.42 -0.87
N ALA A 405 0.33 -7.11 -0.87
CA ALA A 405 1.42 -6.26 -0.42
C ALA A 405 0.83 -4.92 0.00
N TRP A 406 1.59 -4.11 0.69
CA TRP A 406 1.18 -2.73 0.90
C TRP A 406 1.26 -1.94 -0.41
N CYS A 407 0.48 -0.89 -0.51
CA CYS A 407 0.65 0.10 -1.56
C CYS A 407 0.65 1.51 -0.96
N ASP A 408 1.35 2.41 -1.61
CA ASP A 408 1.36 3.83 -1.30
C ASP A 408 -0.05 4.42 -1.45
N GLY A 409 -0.62 4.25 -2.65
CA GLY A 409 -1.96 4.67 -3.00
C GLY A 409 -2.58 3.78 -4.07
N PRO A 410 -3.86 3.40 -3.91
CA PRO A 410 -4.50 2.40 -4.77
C PRO A 410 -4.88 2.91 -6.15
N GLY A 411 -4.96 4.23 -6.34
CA GLY A 411 -5.42 4.82 -7.61
C GLY A 411 -4.34 4.96 -8.66
N ARG A 412 -3.13 5.31 -8.24
CA ARG A 412 -2.07 5.76 -9.14
C ARG A 412 -0.96 4.73 -9.31
N GLU A 413 -0.10 4.55 -8.30
CA GLU A 413 1.13 3.77 -8.41
C GLU A 413 0.97 2.33 -7.97
N LYS A 414 0.30 2.10 -6.86
CA LYS A 414 0.09 0.77 -6.25
C LYS A 414 1.39 0.07 -5.85
N ARG A 415 2.47 0.84 -5.63
CA ARG A 415 3.79 0.33 -5.29
C ARG A 415 3.98 0.18 -3.80
N GLN A 416 4.76 -0.81 -3.41
CA GLN A 416 5.18 -1.02 -2.04
C GLN A 416 6.48 -0.24 -1.76
N TRP A 417 6.36 1.07 -1.51
CA TRP A 417 7.48 1.94 -1.18
C TRP A 417 8.10 1.57 0.17
N VAL A 418 9.41 1.34 0.17
CA VAL A 418 10.12 0.80 1.34
C VAL A 418 10.16 1.81 2.49
N GLY A 419 10.23 3.13 2.20
CA GLY A 419 10.22 4.18 3.20
C GLY A 419 8.87 4.35 3.90
N ASP A 420 7.77 4.25 3.15
CA ASP A 420 6.40 4.36 3.66
C ASP A 420 6.09 3.31 4.72
N GLY A 421 6.78 2.17 4.61
CA GLY A 421 6.50 0.98 5.39
C GLY A 421 6.60 1.16 6.91
N LEU A 422 7.43 2.06 7.40
CA LEU A 422 7.51 2.33 8.85
C LEU A 422 6.18 2.87 9.38
N VAL A 423 5.65 3.91 8.73
CA VAL A 423 4.41 4.56 9.18
C VAL A 423 3.21 3.67 8.93
N HIS A 424 3.16 3.00 7.77
CA HIS A 424 2.08 2.06 7.45
C HIS A 424 2.01 0.91 8.49
N TYR A 425 3.17 0.33 8.86
CA TYR A 425 3.24 -0.69 9.91
C TYR A 425 2.66 -0.21 11.24
N LEU A 426 3.06 0.98 11.69
CA LEU A 426 2.59 1.53 12.97
C LEU A 426 1.08 1.81 12.96
N VAL A 427 0.54 2.24 11.83
CA VAL A 427 -0.92 2.37 11.65
C VAL A 427 -1.60 1.01 11.73
N ASN A 428 -1.09 0.01 11.00
CA ASN A 428 -1.64 -1.33 10.97
C ASN A 428 -1.63 -1.98 12.36
N VAL A 429 -0.53 -1.89 13.10
CA VAL A 429 -0.45 -2.49 14.43
C VAL A 429 -1.42 -1.85 15.41
N ALA A 430 -1.66 -0.54 15.32
CA ALA A 430 -2.63 0.15 16.17
C ALA A 430 -4.09 -0.16 15.77
N ALA A 431 -4.36 -0.30 14.46
CA ALA A 431 -5.71 -0.53 13.94
C ALA A 431 -6.11 -2.01 13.92
N PHE A 432 -5.17 -2.90 13.55
CA PHE A 432 -5.47 -4.30 13.22
C PHE A 432 -4.66 -5.31 14.05
N GLY A 433 -3.63 -4.86 14.77
CA GLY A 433 -2.78 -5.74 15.57
C GLY A 433 -2.17 -6.89 14.75
N CYS A 434 -2.24 -8.11 15.27
CA CYS A 434 -1.74 -9.30 14.58
C CYS A 434 -2.55 -9.68 13.32
N GLY A 435 -3.69 -9.00 13.07
CA GLY A 435 -4.52 -9.26 11.90
C GLY A 435 -3.79 -9.03 10.57
N THR A 436 -2.73 -8.21 10.55
CA THR A 436 -1.91 -7.91 9.38
C THR A 436 -0.53 -8.59 9.37
N ASN A 437 -0.19 -9.41 10.37
CA ASN A 437 1.16 -9.96 10.53
C ASN A 437 1.73 -10.62 9.27
N ALA A 438 0.93 -11.32 8.48
CA ALA A 438 1.44 -12.01 7.29
C ALA A 438 1.91 -11.01 6.22
N VAL A 439 1.13 -9.94 5.96
CA VAL A 439 1.53 -8.91 5.00
C VAL A 439 2.64 -8.01 5.54
N ASP A 440 2.68 -7.77 6.85
CA ASP A 440 3.76 -7.03 7.51
C ASP A 440 5.11 -7.77 7.37
N ARG A 441 5.11 -9.08 7.59
CA ARG A 441 6.27 -9.95 7.33
C ARG A 441 6.65 -9.97 5.85
N GLN A 442 5.65 -10.03 4.98
CA GLN A 442 5.86 -10.03 3.53
C GLN A 442 6.55 -8.73 3.08
N PHE A 443 6.13 -7.58 3.57
CA PHE A 443 6.79 -6.30 3.32
C PHE A 443 8.27 -6.32 3.71
N LEU A 444 8.56 -6.69 4.96
CA LEU A 444 9.94 -6.71 5.47
C LEU A 444 10.83 -7.69 4.69
N ARG A 445 10.29 -8.87 4.36
CA ARG A 445 10.99 -9.90 3.61
C ARG A 445 11.23 -9.47 2.15
N ALA A 446 10.20 -8.94 1.47
CA ALA A 446 10.31 -8.52 0.07
C ALA A 446 11.38 -7.45 -0.13
N ALA A 447 11.49 -6.49 0.81
CA ALA A 447 12.54 -5.49 0.79
C ALA A 447 13.94 -6.11 0.98
N ALA A 448 14.08 -7.07 1.89
CA ALA A 448 15.34 -7.80 2.11
C ALA A 448 15.71 -8.69 0.91
N ASP A 449 14.73 -9.41 0.34
CA ASP A 449 14.95 -10.28 -0.83
C ASP A 449 15.35 -9.46 -2.07
N ALA A 450 14.84 -8.22 -2.21
CA ALA A 450 15.17 -7.30 -3.29
C ALA A 450 16.43 -6.45 -3.03
N GLN A 451 17.18 -6.70 -1.94
CA GLN A 451 18.38 -5.94 -1.60
C GLN A 451 19.44 -6.03 -2.69
N ARG A 452 19.98 -4.89 -3.10
CA ARG A 452 21.04 -4.78 -4.09
C ARG A 452 22.35 -5.41 -3.60
N PRO A 453 23.24 -5.86 -4.50
CA PRO A 453 24.54 -6.41 -4.10
C PRO A 453 25.41 -5.46 -3.27
N ASP A 454 25.27 -4.13 -3.47
CA ASP A 454 25.99 -3.11 -2.69
C ASP A 454 25.41 -2.88 -1.28
N GLY A 455 24.26 -3.50 -0.98
CA GLY A 455 23.58 -3.42 0.31
C GLY A 455 22.42 -2.43 0.39
N LEU A 456 22.27 -1.53 -0.59
CA LEU A 456 21.13 -0.62 -0.63
C LEU A 456 19.84 -1.38 -0.92
N LEU A 457 18.74 -1.00 -0.28
CA LEU A 457 17.43 -1.52 -0.63
C LEU A 457 16.88 -0.78 -1.85
N GLN A 458 16.04 -1.44 -2.61
CA GLN A 458 15.28 -0.79 -3.68
C GLN A 458 14.30 0.24 -3.08
N MET A 459 13.88 1.24 -3.86
CA MET A 459 12.94 2.25 -3.37
C MET A 459 11.54 1.66 -3.13
N PHE A 460 11.14 0.65 -3.89
CA PHE A 460 9.95 -0.18 -3.67
C PHE A 460 10.28 -1.64 -4.01
N ALA A 461 9.64 -2.59 -3.33
CA ALA A 461 9.92 -4.02 -3.46
C ALA A 461 8.71 -4.89 -3.08
N PRO A 462 8.33 -5.81 -3.97
CA PRO A 462 8.78 -5.95 -5.35
C PRO A 462 8.22 -4.84 -6.24
N GLY A 463 8.75 -4.65 -7.44
CA GLY A 463 8.22 -3.68 -8.36
C GLY A 463 9.10 -3.39 -9.58
N ASP A 464 8.66 -2.44 -10.39
CA ASP A 464 9.38 -1.92 -11.53
C ASP A 464 10.61 -1.07 -11.12
N HIS A 465 11.42 -0.67 -12.10
CA HIS A 465 12.65 0.12 -11.93
C HIS A 465 13.83 -0.52 -11.16
N HIS A 466 13.74 -1.77 -10.71
CA HIS A 466 14.86 -2.43 -10.05
C HIS A 466 16.13 -2.49 -10.94
N ARG A 467 15.95 -2.49 -12.25
CA ARG A 467 17.03 -2.53 -13.25
C ARG A 467 17.65 -1.17 -13.56
N ASP A 468 16.91 -0.10 -13.31
CA ASP A 468 17.34 1.26 -13.67
C ASP A 468 18.38 1.80 -12.68
N GLY A 469 18.64 1.08 -11.61
CA GLY A 469 19.56 1.47 -10.55
C GLY A 469 19.07 2.65 -9.73
N VAL A 470 17.84 3.14 -9.95
CA VAL A 470 17.23 4.20 -9.16
C VAL A 470 16.86 3.67 -7.78
N ALA A 471 17.28 4.38 -6.75
CA ALA A 471 16.94 4.07 -5.37
C ALA A 471 16.87 5.36 -4.55
N ILE A 472 16.26 5.27 -3.36
CA ILE A 472 16.14 6.38 -2.42
C ILE A 472 17.07 6.11 -1.24
N ALA A 473 18.02 7.01 -1.02
CA ALA A 473 19.10 6.80 -0.07
C ALA A 473 18.67 6.79 1.40
N ASP A 474 17.52 7.36 1.74
CA ASP A 474 16.99 7.39 3.11
C ASP A 474 16.02 6.23 3.42
N PHE A 475 15.44 5.58 2.42
CA PHE A 475 14.43 4.54 2.63
C PHE A 475 14.91 3.30 3.39
N PRO A 476 16.16 2.79 3.20
CA PRO A 476 16.64 1.69 4.02
C PRO A 476 16.66 1.99 5.53
N LEU A 477 16.81 3.27 5.90
CA LEU A 477 16.82 3.72 7.29
C LEU A 477 15.44 3.55 7.94
N HIS A 478 14.38 3.88 7.21
CA HIS A 478 13.00 3.65 7.65
C HIS A 478 12.69 2.16 7.77
N TRP A 479 13.14 1.35 6.80
CA TRP A 479 12.94 -0.11 6.84
C TRP A 479 13.62 -0.77 8.06
N ILE A 480 14.83 -0.33 8.42
CA ILE A 480 15.51 -0.81 9.62
C ILE A 480 14.70 -0.47 10.88
N CYS A 481 14.16 0.74 10.95
CA CYS A 481 13.27 1.14 12.03
C CYS A 481 11.98 0.31 12.02
N ALA A 482 11.39 0.04 10.85
CA ALA A 482 10.20 -0.81 10.73
C ALA A 482 10.45 -2.25 11.22
N ALA A 483 11.61 -2.84 10.88
CA ALA A 483 12.00 -4.16 11.36
C ALA A 483 12.16 -4.21 12.89
N GLU A 484 12.69 -3.15 13.48
CA GLU A 484 12.78 -3.03 14.96
C GLU A 484 11.39 -2.85 15.57
N GLN A 485 10.55 -2.00 15.02
CA GLN A 485 9.17 -1.84 15.50
C GLN A 485 8.39 -3.16 15.39
N TYR A 486 8.55 -3.88 14.28
CA TYR A 486 7.95 -5.21 14.12
C TYR A 486 8.38 -6.16 15.26
N LEU A 487 9.67 -6.19 15.63
CA LEU A 487 10.15 -6.97 16.75
C LEU A 487 9.50 -6.51 18.08
N GLN A 488 9.40 -5.21 18.32
CA GLN A 488 8.83 -4.68 19.57
C GLN A 488 7.35 -5.04 19.71
N TYR A 489 6.57 -4.94 18.62
CA TYR A 489 5.14 -5.19 18.69
C TYR A 489 4.76 -6.67 18.61
N THR A 490 5.51 -7.50 17.89
CA THR A 490 5.19 -8.93 17.70
C THR A 490 5.98 -9.87 18.57
N GLY A 491 7.23 -9.54 18.92
CA GLY A 491 8.16 -10.45 19.58
C GLY A 491 8.72 -11.56 18.67
N ASP A 492 8.52 -11.49 17.35
CA ASP A 492 8.95 -12.50 16.37
C ASP A 492 10.47 -12.40 16.11
N ILE A 493 11.23 -12.83 17.09
CA ILE A 493 12.70 -12.75 17.08
C ILE A 493 13.31 -13.63 15.99
N ASP A 494 12.72 -14.78 15.72
CA ASP A 494 13.23 -15.73 14.72
C ASP A 494 13.15 -15.13 13.32
N PHE A 495 12.03 -14.50 12.99
CA PHE A 495 11.87 -13.82 11.71
C PHE A 495 12.84 -12.64 11.58
N VAL A 496 12.95 -11.78 12.60
CA VAL A 496 13.86 -10.62 12.56
C VAL A 496 15.32 -11.06 12.50
N ALA A 497 15.69 -12.20 13.09
CA ALA A 497 17.02 -12.78 12.92
C ALA A 497 17.34 -13.07 11.44
N THR A 498 16.35 -13.50 10.65
CA THR A 498 16.54 -13.72 9.20
C THR A 498 16.79 -12.42 8.42
N LEU A 499 16.29 -11.28 8.91
CA LEU A 499 16.46 -9.95 8.28
C LEU A 499 17.79 -9.29 8.67
N PHE A 500 18.40 -9.69 9.79
CA PHE A 500 19.55 -8.99 10.34
C PHE A 500 20.76 -8.88 9.40
N PRO A 501 21.11 -9.89 8.57
CA PRO A 501 22.15 -9.73 7.55
C PRO A 501 21.85 -8.61 6.55
N ALA A 502 20.59 -8.42 6.18
CA ALA A 502 20.16 -7.32 5.29
C ALA A 502 20.28 -5.96 6.00
N VAL A 503 19.91 -5.88 7.28
CA VAL A 503 20.12 -4.68 8.14
C VAL A 503 21.60 -4.29 8.16
N GLN A 504 22.50 -5.26 8.38
CA GLN A 504 23.93 -5.01 8.40
C GLN A 504 24.44 -4.46 7.06
N LYS A 505 24.08 -5.10 5.96
CA LYS A 505 24.49 -4.65 4.61
C LYS A 505 23.92 -3.26 4.28
N ALA A 506 22.67 -2.97 4.65
CA ALA A 506 22.07 -1.67 4.44
C ALA A 506 22.84 -0.56 5.18
N LEU A 507 23.24 -0.78 6.44
CA LEU A 507 24.05 0.18 7.19
C LEU A 507 25.48 0.30 6.64
N GLN A 508 26.08 -0.77 6.16
CA GLN A 508 27.42 -0.77 5.53
C GLN A 508 27.43 0.09 4.26
N TRP A 509 26.31 0.16 3.51
CA TRP A 509 26.22 0.99 2.31
C TRP A 509 26.55 2.46 2.57
N TYR A 510 26.28 3.00 3.77
CA TYR A 510 26.57 4.40 4.10
C TYR A 510 28.05 4.64 4.47
N GLU A 511 28.84 3.61 4.76
CA GLU A 511 30.22 3.76 5.25
C GLU A 511 31.13 4.55 4.30
N PRO A 512 31.16 4.31 2.97
CA PRO A 512 31.99 5.09 2.05
C PRO A 512 31.48 6.52 1.86
N HIS A 513 30.30 6.85 2.33
CA HIS A 513 29.69 8.18 2.22
C HIS A 513 29.82 9.01 3.51
N ARG A 514 30.54 8.53 4.51
CA ARG A 514 30.75 9.24 5.77
C ARG A 514 32.00 10.10 5.75
N ASP A 515 31.92 11.27 6.38
CA ASP A 515 33.07 12.13 6.62
C ASP A 515 33.89 11.71 7.86
N GLY A 516 34.91 12.50 8.18
CA GLY A 516 35.79 12.27 9.33
C GLY A 516 35.10 12.27 10.69
N ASP A 517 33.91 12.87 10.81
CA ASP A 517 33.11 12.91 12.04
C ASP A 517 32.01 11.82 12.06
N GLY A 518 31.86 11.06 10.98
CA GLY A 518 30.90 9.96 10.83
C GLY A 518 29.53 10.37 10.26
N LEU A 519 29.36 11.62 9.84
CA LEU A 519 28.14 12.07 9.16
C LEU A 519 28.10 11.58 7.72
N VAL A 520 26.94 11.13 7.28
CA VAL A 520 26.66 10.82 5.87
C VAL A 520 26.60 12.12 5.08
N VAL A 521 27.44 12.23 4.04
CA VAL A 521 27.60 13.44 3.23
C VAL A 521 27.34 13.12 1.78
N ASN A 522 26.41 13.84 1.17
CA ASN A 522 26.04 13.71 -0.24
C ASN A 522 25.97 12.25 -0.75
N PRO A 523 25.25 11.34 -0.07
CA PRO A 523 25.12 9.99 -0.60
C PRO A 523 24.51 10.08 -1.99
N PRO A 524 24.94 9.19 -2.93
CA PRO A 524 24.42 9.20 -4.29
C PRO A 524 22.92 8.86 -4.30
N LEU A 525 22.33 9.01 -5.48
CA LEU A 525 20.94 8.72 -5.74
C LEU A 525 19.98 9.75 -5.13
N TRP A 526 18.68 9.41 -5.10
CA TRP A 526 17.66 10.31 -4.64
C TRP A 526 17.63 10.35 -3.10
N ARG A 527 17.76 11.55 -2.54
CA ARG A 527 17.59 11.85 -1.13
C ARG A 527 16.22 12.45 -0.94
N PHE A 528 15.26 11.62 -0.68
CA PHE A 528 13.84 12.03 -0.68
C PHE A 528 13.49 12.81 0.59
N ILE A 529 13.74 12.22 1.75
CA ILE A 529 13.29 12.67 3.08
C ILE A 529 11.77 12.82 3.12
N GLU A 530 11.21 13.78 2.37
CA GLU A 530 9.77 14.05 2.27
C GLU A 530 9.44 14.93 1.06
N TRP A 531 8.14 15.02 0.76
CA TRP A 531 7.55 16.00 -0.17
C TRP A 531 7.59 17.44 0.41
N ALA A 532 8.78 17.97 0.61
CA ALA A 532 9.05 19.31 1.08
C ALA A 532 10.42 19.78 0.60
N ALA A 533 10.59 21.05 0.28
CA ALA A 533 11.84 21.60 -0.23
C ALA A 533 12.80 21.99 0.91
N LEU A 534 13.20 21.03 1.74
CA LEU A 534 14.28 21.20 2.71
C LEU A 534 15.66 21.08 2.05
N ASP A 535 16.73 21.55 2.70
CA ASP A 535 18.07 21.43 2.17
C ASP A 535 18.66 20.03 2.44
N ARG A 536 18.94 19.29 1.37
CA ARG A 536 19.50 17.93 1.38
C ARG A 536 20.96 17.88 0.95
N SER A 537 21.60 19.04 0.80
CA SER A 537 22.98 19.13 0.33
C SER A 537 23.99 18.83 1.46
N GLY A 538 25.25 18.55 1.09
CA GLY A 538 26.32 18.38 2.05
C GLY A 538 26.04 17.31 3.10
N ALA A 539 26.26 17.63 4.35
CA ALA A 539 25.82 16.84 5.49
C ALA A 539 24.40 17.27 5.87
N SER A 540 23.39 16.58 5.35
CA SER A 540 21.99 16.84 5.68
C SER A 540 21.66 16.35 7.10
N ALA A 541 21.11 17.24 7.93
CA ALA A 541 20.75 16.91 9.30
C ALA A 541 19.58 15.90 9.36
N ALA A 542 18.60 16.04 8.47
CA ALA A 542 17.48 15.10 8.39
C ALA A 542 17.95 13.69 8.00
N MET A 543 18.79 13.57 6.96
CA MET A 543 19.40 12.28 6.56
C MET A 543 20.18 11.65 7.72
N ASN A 544 21.01 12.43 8.42
CA ASN A 544 21.81 11.93 9.53
C ASN A 544 20.97 11.66 10.79
N GLY A 545 19.87 12.36 10.98
CA GLY A 545 18.88 12.04 12.01
C GLY A 545 18.23 10.67 11.80
N LEU A 546 17.81 10.38 10.55
CA LEU A 546 17.30 9.05 10.16
C LEU A 546 18.37 7.97 10.29
N TYR A 547 19.62 8.25 9.85
CA TYR A 547 20.73 7.32 10.00
C TYR A 547 21.01 6.98 11.49
N LEU A 548 20.93 7.97 12.35
CA LEU A 548 21.07 7.77 13.80
C LEU A 548 19.95 6.91 14.37
N LEU A 549 18.69 7.16 13.99
CA LEU A 549 17.55 6.33 14.41
C LEU A 549 17.72 4.88 13.95
N ALA A 550 18.19 4.67 12.72
CA ALA A 550 18.45 3.33 12.18
C ALA A 550 19.60 2.62 12.91
N LEU A 551 20.68 3.32 13.27
CA LEU A 551 21.76 2.77 14.12
C LEU A 551 21.25 2.35 15.49
N GLN A 552 20.40 3.16 16.11
CA GLN A 552 19.77 2.85 17.39
C GLN A 552 18.84 1.64 17.27
N ALA A 553 18.01 1.58 16.21
CA ALA A 553 17.12 0.45 15.93
C ALA A 553 17.90 -0.85 15.71
N ALA A 554 18.95 -0.82 14.86
CA ALA A 554 19.83 -1.96 14.63
C ALA A 554 20.55 -2.42 15.92
N GLY A 555 20.90 -1.47 16.81
CA GLY A 555 21.47 -1.75 18.12
C GLY A 555 20.49 -2.51 19.01
N ARG A 556 19.20 -2.13 19.05
CA ARG A 556 18.15 -2.83 19.81
C ARG A 556 17.84 -4.22 19.24
N ILE A 557 17.80 -4.35 17.89
CA ILE A 557 17.68 -5.67 17.23
C ILE A 557 18.87 -6.55 17.64
N ALA A 558 20.11 -6.06 17.54
CA ALA A 558 21.32 -6.79 17.92
C ALA A 558 21.35 -7.19 19.41
N GLU A 559 20.80 -6.34 20.28
CA GLU A 559 20.62 -6.66 21.71
C GLU A 559 19.65 -7.83 21.90
N SER A 560 18.50 -7.79 21.26
CA SER A 560 17.48 -8.84 21.31
C SER A 560 17.98 -10.18 20.74
N LEU A 561 18.88 -10.13 19.74
CA LEU A 561 19.53 -11.29 19.12
C LEU A 561 20.80 -11.73 19.87
N GLU A 562 21.16 -11.08 20.95
CA GLU A 562 22.39 -11.34 21.73
C GLU A 562 23.69 -11.16 20.93
N TYR A 563 23.67 -10.34 19.88
CA TYR A 563 24.84 -10.03 19.04
C TYR A 563 25.68 -8.87 19.64
N GLY A 564 26.37 -9.14 20.72
CA GLY A 564 27.05 -8.13 21.54
C GLY A 564 28.09 -7.28 20.78
N HIS A 565 28.78 -7.83 19.79
CA HIS A 565 29.72 -7.08 18.95
C HIS A 565 29.00 -6.05 18.07
N ALA A 566 27.95 -6.45 17.38
CA ALA A 566 27.13 -5.56 16.55
C ALA A 566 26.50 -4.45 17.36
N ARG A 567 25.88 -4.79 18.51
CA ARG A 567 25.33 -3.82 19.48
C ARG A 567 26.37 -2.76 19.86
N SER A 568 27.58 -3.20 20.27
CA SER A 568 28.65 -2.28 20.68
C SER A 568 29.12 -1.38 19.53
N THR A 569 29.16 -1.91 18.32
CA THR A 569 29.55 -1.15 17.13
C THR A 569 28.51 -0.08 16.80
N TYR A 570 27.20 -0.42 16.76
CA TYR A 570 26.17 0.56 16.48
C TYR A 570 26.04 1.62 17.57
N ALA A 571 26.18 1.25 18.83
CA ALA A 571 26.20 2.21 19.96
C ALA A 571 27.35 3.22 19.86
N ARG A 572 28.55 2.79 19.46
CA ARG A 572 29.70 3.67 19.24
C ARG A 572 29.48 4.62 18.08
N GLU A 573 28.98 4.12 16.93
CA GLU A 573 28.69 4.95 15.76
C GLU A 573 27.54 5.94 16.07
N ALA A 574 26.49 5.50 16.72
CA ALA A 574 25.39 6.39 17.15
C ALA A 574 25.89 7.55 18.01
N LYS A 575 26.76 7.29 19.00
CA LYS A 575 27.36 8.34 19.84
C LYS A 575 28.19 9.32 19.01
N ARG A 576 28.95 8.82 18.01
CA ARG A 576 29.77 9.65 17.12
C ARG A 576 28.89 10.59 16.28
N VAL A 577 27.86 10.06 15.64
CA VAL A 577 26.89 10.82 14.83
C VAL A 577 26.17 11.85 15.69
N THR A 578 25.70 11.48 16.89
CA THR A 578 25.07 12.41 17.83
C THR A 578 25.97 13.60 18.14
N SER A 579 27.25 13.35 18.50
CA SER A 579 28.19 14.42 18.81
C SER A 579 28.46 15.32 17.60
N ALA A 580 28.59 14.74 16.42
CA ALA A 580 28.78 15.49 15.18
C ALA A 580 27.59 16.39 14.83
N LEU A 581 26.37 15.89 14.96
CA LEU A 581 25.14 16.66 14.73
C LEU A 581 25.01 17.83 15.73
N GLN A 582 25.28 17.58 17.02
CA GLN A 582 25.25 18.62 18.04
C GLN A 582 26.22 19.76 17.74
N ASN A 583 27.45 19.44 17.31
CA ASN A 583 28.50 20.40 17.09
C ASN A 583 28.37 21.17 15.76
N ARG A 584 27.82 20.52 14.72
CA ARG A 584 27.89 21.03 13.35
C ARG A 584 26.56 21.60 12.83
N MET A 585 25.41 21.21 13.40
CA MET A 585 24.10 21.63 12.88
C MET A 585 23.39 22.65 13.75
N TRP A 586 23.80 22.83 14.99
CA TRP A 586 23.16 23.77 15.89
C TRP A 586 23.46 25.22 15.55
N ASP A 587 22.41 26.01 15.33
CA ASP A 587 22.52 27.47 15.18
C ASP A 587 22.04 28.19 16.46
N PRO A 588 22.95 28.75 17.26
CA PRO A 588 22.56 29.44 18.50
C PRO A 588 21.80 30.74 18.24
N SER A 589 21.93 31.34 17.06
CA SER A 589 21.19 32.56 16.70
C SER A 589 19.71 32.30 16.43
N ARG A 590 19.39 31.17 15.78
CA ARG A 590 18.04 30.70 15.51
C ARG A 590 17.50 29.82 16.64
N GLN A 591 18.37 29.23 17.44
CA GLN A 591 18.06 28.18 18.45
C GLN A 591 17.35 26.98 17.82
N LEU A 592 17.84 26.58 16.64
CA LEU A 592 17.36 25.45 15.83
C LEU A 592 18.54 24.73 15.21
N TYR A 593 18.33 23.52 14.79
CA TYR A 593 19.25 22.78 13.92
C TYR A 593 18.96 23.14 12.47
N ALA A 594 19.99 23.57 11.75
CA ALA A 594 19.91 23.84 10.32
C ALA A 594 19.74 22.53 9.52
N ASP A 595 19.11 22.59 8.37
CA ASP A 595 18.84 21.41 7.53
C ASP A 595 20.11 20.75 7.01
N ALA A 596 21.19 21.51 6.81
CA ALA A 596 22.44 21.00 6.27
C ALA A 596 23.66 21.85 6.68
N SER A 597 24.84 21.27 6.58
CA SER A 597 26.11 22.01 6.63
C SER A 597 27.00 21.63 5.46
N ASP A 598 27.72 22.63 4.94
CA ASP A 598 28.73 22.42 3.92
C ASP A 598 29.94 21.65 4.52
N PRO A 599 30.31 20.49 3.98
CA PRO A 599 31.32 19.65 4.58
C PRO A 599 32.75 20.22 4.52
N ALA A 600 33.02 21.13 3.58
CA ALA A 600 34.34 21.73 3.43
C ALA A 600 34.54 22.97 4.30
N THR A 601 33.51 23.77 4.50
CA THR A 601 33.59 25.06 5.19
C THR A 601 32.93 25.06 6.56
N GLY A 602 32.06 24.06 6.86
CA GLY A 602 31.22 24.02 8.06
C GLY A 602 30.09 25.05 8.06
N ARG A 603 29.87 25.76 6.95
CA ARG A 603 28.80 26.77 6.87
C ARG A 603 27.43 26.09 6.92
N LEU A 604 26.57 26.58 7.81
CA LEU A 604 25.20 26.14 7.94
C LEU A 604 24.34 26.60 6.75
N SER A 605 23.41 25.74 6.37
CA SER A 605 22.30 26.09 5.50
C SER A 605 21.47 27.22 6.13
N LYS A 606 20.81 28.00 5.29
CA LYS A 606 19.85 29.01 5.76
C LYS A 606 18.45 28.42 6.00
N ARG A 607 18.21 27.19 5.54
CA ARG A 607 16.94 26.48 5.69
C ARG A 607 16.89 25.75 7.02
N TYR A 608 15.71 25.83 7.62
CA TYR A 608 15.33 25.14 8.85
C TYR A 608 13.97 24.48 8.61
N SER A 609 13.81 23.26 9.07
CA SER A 609 12.60 22.49 8.83
C SER A 609 12.08 21.82 10.11
N GLN A 610 10.77 21.54 10.12
CA GLN A 610 10.15 20.71 11.14
C GLN A 610 10.75 19.31 11.10
N GLN A 611 11.02 18.77 9.91
CA GLN A 611 11.61 17.46 9.67
C GLN A 611 12.94 17.29 10.41
N THR A 612 13.88 18.20 10.15
CA THR A 612 15.19 18.19 10.83
C THR A 612 15.04 18.29 12.34
N ASN A 613 14.30 19.26 12.81
CA ASN A 613 14.26 19.57 14.24
C ASN A 613 13.46 18.51 15.05
N ALA A 614 12.42 17.92 14.48
CA ALA A 614 11.73 16.78 15.07
C ALA A 614 12.67 15.56 15.21
N LEU A 615 13.45 15.25 14.16
CA LEU A 615 14.43 14.16 14.22
C LEU A 615 15.53 14.41 15.24
N MET A 616 16.01 15.66 15.41
CA MET A 616 17.02 15.97 16.42
C MET A 616 16.50 15.72 17.84
N VAL A 617 15.21 15.95 18.08
CA VAL A 617 14.56 15.60 19.35
C VAL A 617 14.41 14.08 19.50
N LEU A 618 13.85 13.41 18.48
CA LEU A 618 13.55 11.97 18.53
C LEU A 618 14.80 11.12 18.68
N ALA A 619 15.85 11.43 17.94
CA ALA A 619 17.11 10.70 17.95
C ALA A 619 18.00 11.02 19.18
N GLY A 620 17.56 11.94 20.06
CA GLY A 620 18.31 12.34 21.25
C GLY A 620 19.54 13.19 20.98
N VAL A 621 19.56 13.87 19.82
CA VAL A 621 20.61 14.86 19.48
C VAL A 621 20.40 16.13 20.27
N ALA A 622 19.16 16.64 20.33
CA ALA A 622 18.82 17.84 21.10
C ALA A 622 18.88 17.54 22.62
N PRO A 623 19.75 18.24 23.39
CA PRO A 623 19.71 18.15 24.84
C PRO A 623 18.31 18.46 25.39
N GLU A 624 17.90 17.77 26.45
CA GLU A 624 16.56 17.90 27.05
C GLU A 624 16.17 19.35 27.33
N ALA A 625 17.13 20.15 27.86
CA ALA A 625 16.92 21.56 28.14
C ALA A 625 16.57 22.45 26.91
N LEU A 626 16.90 21.98 25.69
CA LEU A 626 16.62 22.70 24.45
C LEU A 626 15.35 22.22 23.76
N GLN A 627 14.89 20.98 24.02
CA GLN A 627 13.80 20.34 23.29
C GLN A 627 12.52 21.18 23.31
N ASN A 628 12.12 21.67 24.45
CA ASN A 628 10.93 22.50 24.60
C ASN A 628 11.01 23.79 23.78
N GLY A 629 12.17 24.44 23.74
CA GLY A 629 12.42 25.64 22.94
C GLY A 629 12.35 25.37 21.46
N ILE A 630 12.98 24.29 21.00
CA ILE A 630 12.97 23.84 19.60
C ILE A 630 11.52 23.55 19.15
N LEU A 631 10.83 22.69 19.89
CA LEU A 631 9.45 22.29 19.54
C LEU A 631 8.49 23.47 19.53
N SER A 632 8.64 24.42 20.48
CA SER A 632 7.86 25.66 20.48
C SER A 632 8.06 26.47 19.19
N ARG A 633 9.32 26.60 18.73
CA ARG A 633 9.63 27.40 17.52
C ARG A 633 9.11 26.77 16.25
N ILE A 634 9.30 25.46 16.08
CA ILE A 634 8.89 24.77 14.86
C ILE A 634 7.38 24.53 14.74
N THR A 635 6.61 24.82 15.80
CA THR A 635 5.13 24.68 15.78
C THR A 635 4.39 26.00 15.78
N GLN A 636 5.09 27.15 15.65
CA GLN A 636 4.47 28.47 15.52
C GLN A 636 3.90 28.65 14.10
N PRO A 637 2.57 28.78 13.94
CA PRO A 637 1.95 28.89 12.61
C PRO A 637 2.43 30.07 11.79
N GLU A 638 2.76 31.19 12.45
CA GLU A 638 3.26 32.40 11.80
C GLU A 638 4.65 32.25 11.18
N HIS A 639 5.43 31.26 11.62
CA HIS A 639 6.79 31.00 11.13
C HIS A 639 6.91 29.77 10.24
N THR A 640 5.89 28.92 10.17
CA THR A 640 5.93 27.68 9.38
C THR A 640 5.15 27.82 8.08
N ARG A 641 5.69 27.32 6.98
CA ARG A 641 5.05 27.34 5.66
C ARG A 641 5.29 26.04 4.92
N VAL A 642 4.32 25.67 4.11
CA VAL A 642 4.50 24.57 3.14
C VAL A 642 5.42 25.06 2.05
N SER A 643 6.57 24.43 1.90
CA SER A 643 7.50 24.77 0.83
C SER A 643 7.06 24.13 -0.49
N PRO A 644 7.13 24.85 -1.62
CA PRO A 644 6.75 24.30 -2.91
C PRO A 644 7.73 23.21 -3.36
N LEU A 645 7.20 22.08 -3.86
CA LEU A 645 7.96 21.00 -4.48
C LEU A 645 7.14 20.40 -5.63
N PRO A 646 7.09 21.09 -6.78
CA PRO A 646 6.33 20.62 -7.94
C PRO A 646 6.85 19.24 -8.44
N PRO A 647 5.98 18.41 -9.00
CA PRO A 647 4.55 18.65 -9.25
C PRO A 647 3.63 18.28 -8.07
N VAL A 648 4.15 17.71 -6.99
CA VAL A 648 3.35 17.11 -5.91
C VAL A 648 2.85 18.13 -4.90
N VAL A 649 3.65 19.14 -4.60
CA VAL A 649 3.34 20.15 -3.57
C VAL A 649 3.38 21.55 -4.16
N THR A 650 2.23 22.23 -4.17
CA THR A 650 2.11 23.62 -4.62
C THR A 650 2.83 24.57 -3.66
N GLY A 651 2.71 24.35 -2.36
CA GLY A 651 3.30 25.19 -1.32
C GLY A 651 2.53 26.48 -1.06
N ASP A 652 2.89 27.17 0.01
CA ASP A 652 2.30 28.46 0.36
C ASP A 652 2.88 29.57 -0.53
N ALA A 653 2.04 30.45 -1.04
CA ALA A 653 2.43 31.51 -1.97
C ALA A 653 3.41 32.54 -1.37
N ASP A 654 3.42 32.70 -0.04
CA ASP A 654 4.28 33.58 0.72
C ASP A 654 5.54 32.93 1.30
N PHE A 655 5.86 31.68 0.87
CA PHE A 655 7.03 30.97 1.34
C PHE A 655 8.33 31.75 1.07
N ASP A 656 9.12 31.98 2.13
CA ASP A 656 10.39 32.69 2.09
C ASP A 656 11.43 31.88 2.92
N GLU A 657 12.44 31.33 2.24
CA GLU A 657 13.43 30.43 2.87
C GLU A 657 14.32 31.09 3.94
N ASP A 658 14.50 32.43 3.89
CA ASP A 658 15.28 33.15 4.89
C ASP A 658 14.48 33.44 6.17
N ARG A 659 13.14 33.35 6.11
CA ARG A 659 12.22 33.73 7.19
C ARG A 659 11.49 32.54 7.79
N HIS A 660 11.01 31.63 6.92
CA HIS A 660 10.10 30.56 7.31
C HIS A 660 10.82 29.25 7.61
N ILE A 661 10.21 28.48 8.48
CA ILE A 661 10.56 27.10 8.78
C ILE A 661 9.73 26.23 7.82
N VAL A 662 10.37 25.32 7.13
CA VAL A 662 9.71 24.36 6.24
C VAL A 662 8.78 23.47 7.04
N ARG A 663 7.48 23.51 6.75
CA ARG A 663 6.46 22.71 7.41
C ARG A 663 6.53 21.25 6.95
N ALA A 664 6.36 20.30 7.88
CA ALA A 664 6.22 18.89 7.56
C ALA A 664 4.92 18.65 6.79
N ASN A 665 5.01 17.85 5.74
CA ASN A 665 3.87 17.32 5.02
C ASN A 665 3.34 16.07 5.74
N THR A 666 2.34 15.43 5.20
CA THR A 666 1.60 14.32 5.82
C THR A 666 2.48 13.14 6.23
N TYR A 667 3.53 12.80 5.47
CA TYR A 667 4.46 11.72 5.80
C TYR A 667 5.29 12.04 7.05
N PHE A 668 5.98 13.19 7.06
CA PHE A 668 6.87 13.56 8.17
C PHE A 668 6.13 14.12 9.39
N ALA A 669 4.84 14.43 9.24
CA ALA A 669 3.97 14.76 10.37
C ALA A 669 3.99 13.65 11.43
N HIS A 670 4.17 12.37 11.04
CA HIS A 670 4.39 11.26 11.95
C HIS A 670 5.52 11.55 12.96
N PHE A 671 6.69 11.92 12.45
CA PHE A 671 7.86 12.20 13.31
C PHE A 671 7.67 13.45 14.17
N LEU A 672 6.96 14.45 13.65
CA LEU A 672 6.63 15.63 14.44
C LEU A 672 5.66 15.31 15.58
N TYR A 673 4.61 14.52 15.32
CA TYR A 673 3.69 14.06 16.36
C TYR A 673 4.42 13.25 17.43
N ASP A 674 5.30 12.32 17.02
CA ASP A 674 6.06 11.52 17.97
C ASP A 674 7.00 12.38 18.82
N ALA A 675 7.69 13.36 18.23
CA ALA A 675 8.54 14.29 18.95
C ALA A 675 7.76 15.14 19.99
N LEU A 676 6.58 15.64 19.59
CA LEU A 676 5.71 16.41 20.47
C LEU A 676 5.17 15.55 21.62
N MET A 677 4.66 14.36 21.32
CA MET A 677 4.11 13.46 22.33
C MET A 677 5.19 12.95 23.30
N LYS A 678 6.39 12.62 22.79
CA LYS A 678 7.53 12.23 23.63
C LYS A 678 7.97 13.33 24.58
N ALA A 679 7.83 14.58 24.19
CA ALA A 679 8.12 15.76 25.01
C ALA A 679 6.92 16.20 25.88
N GLY A 680 5.87 15.39 26.03
CA GLY A 680 4.68 15.72 26.82
C GLY A 680 3.78 16.81 26.22
N ARG A 681 3.99 17.21 24.95
CA ARG A 681 3.28 18.30 24.29
C ARG A 681 2.09 17.82 23.46
N CYS A 682 1.28 16.93 24.02
CA CYS A 682 0.13 16.32 23.34
C CYS A 682 -0.83 17.33 22.75
N GLN A 683 -1.21 18.38 23.51
CA GLN A 683 -2.12 19.42 23.03
C GLN A 683 -1.64 20.08 21.74
N GLN A 684 -0.33 20.30 21.59
CA GLN A 684 0.21 20.87 20.35
C GLN A 684 0.17 19.87 19.19
N ALA A 685 0.41 18.57 19.46
CA ALA A 685 0.25 17.54 18.46
C ALA A 685 -1.20 17.43 17.98
N LEU A 686 -2.17 17.44 18.88
CA LEU A 686 -3.60 17.46 18.58
C LEU A 686 -4.00 18.72 17.78
N GLN A 687 -3.50 19.88 18.19
CA GLN A 687 -3.76 21.12 17.46
C GLN A 687 -3.19 21.07 16.04
N PHE A 688 -1.95 20.57 15.87
CA PHE A 688 -1.35 20.42 14.56
C PHE A 688 -2.14 19.46 13.65
N MET A 689 -2.69 18.37 14.21
CA MET A 689 -3.60 17.48 13.47
C MET A 689 -4.87 18.22 13.03
N ARG A 690 -5.53 19.00 13.91
CA ARG A 690 -6.71 19.81 13.56
C ARG A 690 -6.41 20.82 12.46
N ASP A 691 -5.31 21.55 12.57
CA ASP A 691 -4.94 22.62 11.64
C ASP A 691 -4.60 22.10 10.24
N ASN A 692 -4.01 20.91 10.14
CA ASN A 692 -3.51 20.39 8.88
C ASN A 692 -4.44 19.34 8.22
N LEU A 693 -5.13 18.52 9.01
CA LEU A 693 -6.04 17.49 8.49
C LEU A 693 -7.50 17.93 8.54
N GLY A 694 -7.82 18.95 9.35
CA GLY A 694 -9.16 19.54 9.42
C GLY A 694 -9.68 20.04 8.06
N PRO A 695 -8.89 20.73 7.25
CA PRO A 695 -9.29 21.12 5.90
C PRO A 695 -9.66 19.93 4.99
N MET A 696 -8.94 18.80 5.08
CA MET A 696 -9.29 17.57 4.33
C MET A 696 -10.67 17.06 4.74
N LEU A 697 -10.91 16.91 6.05
CA LEU A 697 -12.18 16.42 6.58
C LEU A 697 -13.33 17.39 6.24
N SER A 698 -13.09 18.69 6.34
CA SER A 698 -14.09 19.74 6.00
C SER A 698 -14.44 19.74 4.52
N ALA A 699 -13.48 19.36 3.66
CA ALA A 699 -13.72 19.17 2.24
C ALA A 699 -14.46 17.84 1.91
N GLY A 700 -14.76 17.03 2.92
CA GLY A 700 -15.45 15.74 2.74
C GLY A 700 -14.53 14.57 2.39
N ALA A 701 -13.26 14.62 2.80
CA ALA A 701 -12.34 13.50 2.59
C ALA A 701 -12.83 12.25 3.35
N GLU A 702 -12.86 11.13 2.64
CA GLU A 702 -13.27 9.82 3.16
C GLU A 702 -12.07 8.90 3.42
N THR A 703 -10.93 9.32 2.92
CA THR A 703 -9.61 8.73 3.08
C THR A 703 -8.59 9.87 3.26
N LEU A 704 -7.43 9.57 3.81
CA LEU A 704 -6.39 10.56 4.01
C LEU A 704 -5.49 10.66 2.78
N TRP A 705 -5.16 11.89 2.38
CA TRP A 705 -4.47 12.22 1.14
C TRP A 705 -2.94 12.15 1.31
N GLU A 706 -2.24 11.95 0.21
CA GLU A 706 -0.77 11.92 0.15
C GLU A 706 -0.12 13.23 0.64
N SER A 707 -0.76 14.35 0.37
CA SER A 707 -0.33 15.67 0.84
C SER A 707 -1.54 16.47 1.31
N TYR A 708 -1.31 17.66 1.86
CA TYR A 708 -2.41 18.57 2.21
C TYR A 708 -3.14 19.14 0.98
N ASP A 709 -2.64 18.87 -0.22
CA ASP A 709 -3.23 19.30 -1.49
C ASP A 709 -4.00 18.12 -2.15
N PRO A 710 -5.27 18.31 -2.56
CA PRO A 710 -6.05 17.28 -3.23
C PRO A 710 -5.57 16.91 -4.65
N SER A 711 -4.55 17.59 -5.17
CA SER A 711 -3.92 17.23 -6.45
C SER A 711 -3.11 15.94 -6.36
N ALA A 712 -2.66 15.53 -5.17
CA ALA A 712 -1.97 14.29 -4.89
C ALA A 712 -2.94 13.09 -4.82
N SER A 713 -2.47 11.87 -4.46
CA SER A 713 -3.34 10.71 -4.21
C SER A 713 -4.32 11.00 -3.09
N LEU A 714 -5.59 10.62 -3.26
CA LEU A 714 -6.61 10.86 -2.24
C LEU A 714 -6.71 9.72 -1.21
N CYS A 715 -5.94 8.66 -1.38
CA CYS A 715 -5.87 7.56 -0.42
C CYS A 715 -4.40 7.16 -0.26
N HIS A 716 -3.81 7.43 0.90
CA HIS A 716 -2.39 7.18 1.14
C HIS A 716 -2.11 6.80 2.60
N ALA A 717 -1.56 5.60 2.82
CA ALA A 717 -1.47 5.01 4.15
C ALA A 717 -0.59 5.79 5.14
N PHE A 718 0.51 6.40 4.70
CA PHE A 718 1.38 7.12 5.63
C PHE A 718 0.70 8.34 6.28
N SER A 719 -0.31 8.91 5.63
CA SER A 719 -1.08 10.03 6.18
C SER A 719 -1.99 9.62 7.34
N ALA A 720 -2.20 8.30 7.50
CA ALA A 720 -3.02 7.73 8.58
C ALA A 720 -2.27 7.64 9.93
N SER A 721 -1.06 8.19 10.04
CA SER A 721 -0.26 8.18 11.27
C SER A 721 -1.00 8.66 12.54
N PRO A 722 -2.03 9.55 12.50
CA PRO A 722 -2.84 9.86 13.68
C PRO A 722 -3.46 8.64 14.36
N VAL A 723 -3.81 7.58 13.63
CA VAL A 723 -4.35 6.32 14.21
C VAL A 723 -3.39 5.76 15.25
N TYR A 724 -2.10 5.68 14.91
CA TYR A 724 -1.06 5.23 15.83
C TYR A 724 -0.88 6.20 17.00
N HIS A 725 -0.79 7.50 16.75
CA HIS A 725 -0.51 8.49 17.77
C HIS A 725 -1.66 8.68 18.75
N LEU A 726 -2.91 8.59 18.32
CA LEU A 726 -4.07 8.62 19.20
C LEU A 726 -4.08 7.37 20.10
N SER A 727 -3.77 6.20 19.57
CA SER A 727 -3.73 4.94 20.32
C SER A 727 -2.50 4.83 21.23
N SER A 728 -1.31 5.16 20.76
CA SER A 728 -0.06 5.03 21.53
C SER A 728 0.26 6.24 22.42
N GLY A 729 -0.32 7.42 22.12
CA GLY A 729 -0.09 8.65 22.85
C GLY A 729 -1.26 9.05 23.73
N VAL A 730 -2.47 9.24 23.15
CA VAL A 730 -3.65 9.69 23.93
C VAL A 730 -4.14 8.58 24.88
N LEU A 731 -4.23 7.31 24.42
CA LEU A 731 -4.43 6.17 25.33
C LEU A 731 -3.14 5.82 26.09
N GLY A 732 -1.99 6.12 25.53
CA GLY A 732 -0.68 6.01 26.18
C GLY A 732 -0.09 4.61 26.20
N VAL A 733 -0.55 3.66 25.37
CA VAL A 733 -0.11 2.26 25.41
C VAL A 733 1.15 2.06 24.57
N ARG A 734 2.25 1.60 25.18
CA ARG A 734 3.53 1.36 24.50
C ARG A 734 4.22 0.08 24.99
N PRO A 735 4.86 -0.72 24.10
CA PRO A 735 5.67 -1.85 24.52
C PRO A 735 6.94 -1.38 25.24
N ILE A 736 7.32 -2.09 26.30
CA ILE A 736 8.64 -1.94 26.96
C ILE A 736 9.58 -3.06 26.51
N SER A 737 9.04 -4.25 26.31
CA SER A 737 9.80 -5.39 25.81
C SER A 737 9.15 -6.02 24.59
N PRO A 738 9.92 -6.69 23.70
CA PRO A 738 9.39 -7.32 22.51
C PRO A 738 8.17 -8.22 22.78
N GLY A 739 7.13 -8.08 21.93
CA GLY A 739 5.88 -8.80 22.03
C GLY A 739 4.97 -8.37 23.17
N PHE A 740 5.11 -7.13 23.66
CA PHE A 740 4.31 -6.60 24.77
C PHE A 740 4.36 -7.40 26.06
N ARG A 741 5.35 -8.27 26.25
CA ARG A 741 5.48 -9.02 27.54
C ARG A 741 5.45 -8.07 28.72
N THR A 742 6.10 -6.93 28.59
CA THR A 742 5.92 -5.79 29.48
C THR A 742 5.55 -4.55 28.67
N PHE A 743 4.65 -3.72 29.21
CA PHE A 743 4.18 -2.50 28.54
C PHE A 743 4.00 -1.36 29.56
N SER A 744 3.99 -0.13 29.07
CA SER A 744 3.59 1.05 29.85
C SER A 744 2.27 1.60 29.36
N VAL A 745 1.56 2.25 30.27
CA VAL A 745 0.42 3.11 29.98
C VAL A 745 0.73 4.48 30.58
N CYS A 746 0.84 5.50 29.69
CA CYS A 746 1.09 6.89 30.06
C CYS A 746 0.16 7.79 29.22
N PRO A 747 -1.10 7.97 29.60
CA PRO A 747 -2.07 8.73 28.83
C PRO A 747 -1.69 10.20 28.73
N LEU A 748 -1.70 10.73 27.50
CA LEU A 748 -1.45 12.15 27.25
C LEU A 748 -2.78 12.87 26.99
N VAL A 749 -3.26 13.59 27.99
CA VAL A 749 -4.62 14.15 28.02
C VAL A 749 -4.83 15.26 26.97
N GLY A 750 -3.82 16.12 26.75
CA GLY A 750 -3.96 17.30 25.88
C GLY A 750 -5.05 18.24 26.37
N ASP A 751 -5.99 18.55 25.47
CA ASP A 751 -7.21 19.36 25.71
C ASP A 751 -8.49 18.51 25.65
N LEU A 752 -8.37 17.18 25.82
CA LEU A 752 -9.49 16.26 25.80
C LEU A 752 -10.06 16.05 27.22
N ASP A 753 -11.37 15.82 27.31
CA ASP A 753 -12.06 15.53 28.59
C ASP A 753 -12.02 14.04 28.93
N TRP A 754 -12.02 13.18 27.93
CA TRP A 754 -11.94 11.72 28.08
C TRP A 754 -11.44 11.07 26.80
N ALA A 755 -10.84 9.89 26.95
CA ALA A 755 -10.63 8.96 25.84
C ALA A 755 -10.74 7.51 26.32
N GLU A 756 -11.13 6.64 25.38
CA GLU A 756 -11.18 5.20 25.58
C GLU A 756 -10.82 4.44 24.30
N GLY A 757 -10.33 3.24 24.46
CA GLY A 757 -10.01 2.40 23.30
C GLY A 757 -9.28 1.13 23.66
N THR A 758 -8.97 0.36 22.62
CA THR A 758 -8.23 -0.89 22.71
C THR A 758 -6.97 -0.80 21.87
N PHE A 759 -5.80 -1.05 22.46
CA PHE A 759 -4.58 -1.28 21.73
C PHE A 759 -4.35 -2.78 21.56
N PRO A 760 -4.31 -3.31 20.33
CA PRO A 760 -4.15 -4.73 20.11
C PRO A 760 -2.70 -5.20 20.36
N THR A 761 -2.56 -6.41 20.91
CA THR A 761 -1.26 -7.07 21.13
C THR A 761 -1.32 -8.54 20.68
N PRO A 762 -0.18 -9.23 20.56
CA PRO A 762 -0.17 -10.66 20.26
C PRO A 762 -0.95 -11.54 21.25
N SER A 763 -1.12 -11.06 22.48
CA SER A 763 -1.81 -11.80 23.56
C SER A 763 -3.26 -11.35 23.77
N GLY A 764 -3.76 -10.41 22.96
CA GLY A 764 -5.11 -9.82 23.07
C GLY A 764 -5.07 -8.30 23.27
N GLY A 765 -6.21 -7.67 23.41
CA GLY A 765 -6.33 -6.21 23.54
C GLY A 765 -5.91 -5.69 24.92
N ILE A 766 -5.31 -4.51 24.95
CA ILE A 766 -5.16 -3.69 26.15
C ILE A 766 -6.21 -2.58 26.07
N ASP A 767 -7.22 -2.65 26.92
CA ASP A 767 -8.26 -1.63 27.02
C ASP A 767 -7.83 -0.54 27.98
N VAL A 768 -7.93 0.71 27.54
CA VAL A 768 -7.65 1.90 28.37
C VAL A 768 -8.82 2.84 28.26
N SER A 769 -9.26 3.34 29.38
CA SER A 769 -10.18 4.48 29.46
C SER A 769 -9.72 5.46 30.52
N TRP A 770 -9.85 6.73 30.23
CA TRP A 770 -9.58 7.79 31.21
C TRP A 770 -10.56 8.95 31.07
N LYS A 771 -10.78 9.63 32.19
CA LYS A 771 -11.66 10.79 32.28
C LYS A 771 -11.05 11.86 33.15
N LEU A 772 -11.07 13.08 32.63
CA LEU A 772 -10.64 14.29 33.35
C LEU A 772 -11.81 14.94 34.06
N ASP A 773 -11.68 15.25 35.34
CA ASP A 773 -12.62 16.05 36.14
C ASP A 773 -11.86 17.10 36.94
N GLY A 774 -11.79 18.32 36.41
CA GLY A 774 -10.97 19.39 36.94
C GLY A 774 -9.48 19.05 36.97
N ASP A 775 -8.90 18.93 38.14
CA ASP A 775 -7.49 18.55 38.35
C ASP A 775 -7.29 17.07 38.65
N GLN A 776 -8.33 16.23 38.46
CA GLN A 776 -8.28 14.79 38.70
C GLN A 776 -8.42 14.04 37.36
N LEU A 777 -7.60 13.00 37.16
CA LEU A 777 -7.63 12.10 36.02
C LEU A 777 -7.84 10.68 36.52
N ASP A 778 -9.03 10.15 36.31
CA ASP A 778 -9.37 8.75 36.61
C ASP A 778 -9.02 7.87 35.40
N ILE A 779 -8.28 6.79 35.64
CA ILE A 779 -7.80 5.87 34.61
C ILE A 779 -8.20 4.44 34.97
N SER A 780 -8.72 3.71 33.96
CA SER A 780 -9.00 2.27 34.06
C SER A 780 -8.27 1.55 32.92
N ILE A 781 -7.60 0.47 33.25
CA ILE A 781 -6.84 -0.37 32.32
C ILE A 781 -7.26 -1.82 32.51
N ALA A 782 -7.50 -2.53 31.39
CA ALA A 782 -7.66 -3.98 31.38
C ALA A 782 -6.69 -4.57 30.34
N SER A 783 -6.06 -5.70 30.70
CA SER A 783 -5.07 -6.35 29.82
C SER A 783 -5.10 -7.87 30.00
N PRO A 784 -4.62 -8.66 29.02
CA PRO A 784 -4.40 -10.09 29.19
C PRO A 784 -3.48 -10.41 30.39
N GLU A 785 -3.81 -11.48 31.14
CA GLU A 785 -3.10 -11.90 32.37
C GLU A 785 -1.61 -12.16 32.15
N VAL A 786 -1.24 -12.62 30.97
CA VAL A 786 0.14 -12.96 30.60
C VAL A 786 1.05 -11.74 30.44
N LEU A 787 0.46 -10.55 30.33
CA LEU A 787 1.18 -9.28 30.18
C LEU A 787 1.39 -8.62 31.53
N THR A 788 2.49 -7.87 31.65
CA THR A 788 2.76 -7.04 32.81
C THR A 788 2.79 -5.57 32.40
N GLY A 789 1.82 -4.81 32.88
CA GLY A 789 1.69 -3.37 32.64
C GLY A 789 2.33 -2.54 33.76
N THR A 790 2.75 -1.33 33.41
CA THR A 790 3.15 -0.27 34.34
C THR A 790 2.40 0.99 33.97
N LEU A 791 1.69 1.57 34.95
CA LEU A 791 1.09 2.88 34.80
C LEU A 791 2.10 3.96 35.20
N GLU A 792 2.34 4.89 34.29
CA GLU A 792 3.22 6.04 34.46
C GLU A 792 2.40 7.33 34.51
N ALA A 793 2.74 8.24 35.40
CA ALA A 793 2.12 9.56 35.42
C ALA A 793 2.75 10.43 34.30
N PRO A 794 1.97 11.06 33.42
CA PRO A 794 2.50 12.01 32.45
C PRO A 794 3.06 13.27 33.15
N GLU A 795 3.86 14.04 32.45
CA GLU A 795 4.43 15.28 32.97
C GLU A 795 3.33 16.21 33.53
N GLY A 796 3.56 16.79 34.71
CA GLY A 796 2.59 17.65 35.39
C GLY A 796 1.52 16.90 36.20
N TRP A 797 1.58 15.57 36.26
CA TRP A 797 0.65 14.76 37.06
C TRP A 797 1.36 13.93 38.12
N ILE A 798 0.65 13.59 39.20
CA ILE A 798 1.12 12.76 40.28
C ILE A 798 0.10 11.66 40.56
N LEU A 799 0.56 10.43 40.73
CA LEU A 799 -0.29 9.32 41.16
C LEU A 799 -0.77 9.55 42.58
N GLU A 800 -2.09 9.67 42.78
CA GLU A 800 -2.73 9.77 44.09
C GLU A 800 -3.07 8.39 44.61
N THR A 801 -3.67 7.55 43.74
CA THR A 801 -4.03 6.16 44.09
C THR A 801 -3.73 5.24 42.88
N GLY A 802 -3.45 3.97 43.19
CA GLY A 802 -3.07 3.00 42.13
C GLY A 802 -1.67 3.24 41.59
N GLY A 803 -1.36 2.61 40.50
CA GLY A 803 -0.06 2.75 39.81
C GLY A 803 0.95 1.66 40.13
N GLY A 804 2.13 1.74 39.52
CA GLY A 804 3.14 0.70 39.57
C GLY A 804 2.83 -0.47 38.62
N ALA A 805 3.50 -1.60 38.82
CA ALA A 805 3.31 -2.79 37.97
C ALA A 805 1.98 -3.47 38.29
N PHE A 806 1.27 -3.90 37.26
CA PHE A 806 -0.02 -4.59 37.39
C PHE A 806 -0.14 -5.74 36.37
N ARG A 807 -1.11 -6.62 36.63
CA ARG A 807 -1.59 -7.66 35.67
C ARG A 807 -3.10 -7.64 35.62
N GLN A 808 -3.69 -7.98 34.48
CA GLN A 808 -5.13 -8.05 34.20
C GLN A 808 -5.85 -6.70 34.27
N ALA A 809 -5.78 -5.98 35.36
CA ALA A 809 -6.47 -4.71 35.52
C ALA A 809 -5.75 -3.76 36.46
N SER A 810 -5.90 -2.48 36.22
CA SER A 810 -5.49 -1.40 37.12
C SER A 810 -6.52 -0.29 37.10
N GLN A 811 -6.78 0.29 38.25
CA GLN A 811 -7.51 1.54 38.41
C GLN A 811 -6.63 2.53 39.16
N ALA A 812 -6.54 3.74 38.65
CA ALA A 812 -5.71 4.75 39.28
C ALA A 812 -6.36 6.13 39.16
N ARG A 813 -5.98 6.99 40.08
CA ARG A 813 -6.28 8.41 40.06
C ARG A 813 -4.99 9.20 40.06
N LEU A 814 -4.89 10.15 39.15
CA LEU A 814 -3.82 11.12 39.12
C LEU A 814 -4.38 12.50 39.44
N ILE A 815 -3.59 13.32 40.08
CA ILE A 815 -3.89 14.73 40.38
C ILE A 815 -2.87 15.62 39.70
N ARG A 816 -3.31 16.80 39.23
CA ARG A 816 -2.40 17.80 38.67
C ARG A 816 -1.39 18.26 39.70
N ARG A 817 -0.13 18.30 39.31
CA ARG A 817 0.94 18.86 40.17
C ARG A 817 0.71 20.36 40.29
N ARG A 818 0.53 20.85 41.52
CA ARG A 818 0.39 22.29 41.81
C ARG A 818 1.72 23.03 41.68
#